data_ee4a17d74fc5f51ec37bce3896a137f6
#
_entry.id   ee4a17d74fc5f51ec37bce3896a137f6
#
_cell.length_a   1.000
_cell.length_b   1.000
_cell.length_c   1.000
_cell.angle_alpha   90.00
_cell.angle_beta   90.00
_cell.angle_gamma   90.00
#
_symmetry.space_group_name_H-M   'P 1'
#
loop_
_entity.id
_entity.type
_entity.pdbx_description
1 polymer ?
#
loop_
_entity_poly.entity_id
_entity_poly.type
_entity_poly.pdbx_seq_one_letter_code
_entity_poly.pdbx_strand_id
1 'polypeptide(L)'
;MKLSVLSFAVLISLPMLSHAELASKISTQNQPKLASQPLKTLYQQSFVQQKTIPQGWRIPGNNAGNVYVENGMLHIDGRANSVSPTSILLPQNLEKQQNYRIDLEFTLDQAVNNSRWGSVIYDVTETQGVIPSSYYQFTLRTDTTAKNGTEFGRHKSNGQWEVSETKAFSENIKANQWYKASIVVSGQRVQHYLNHQLMQDVEFDQGSAKGGIGLSATGLVLKVKNIQVSEQTSALPDLANKVTQVQEIQTNVALAPTLIQKVKTTSSPLNSTNQLYYQLDANLNLLDQTGQVVETLQQYLVNPQRNTIPVLEIKDPKSIEALKLLSKSHDISDITVLSKSDDLLKSAHQIVPTLRTALDLSRENLKESHVGLSEIMRRTNQAYARIVVLPHSLANKPSVSFIQRHLMTVWVDTPANDPQDVAGILTSGVNGIITTQSTLFASVLKQFPKNTLLRKPFIIGHRGVPSLEDENTLESAKHAVALGADIVENDIYLTKDQHLVVMHDATVDRTTRSTGKIEEMSLAQVQQLKSKNKAYPIPTLAEYFTTFKHNPNFVLMIEMKSANPALVAKMQDEIKKHQVENQVVTTSFNADQVARAQSQLSEIPRGLLVGSMPNSRNTLIAAKQINADVQKYNSTYNPAYRADLINLLETTKHRGISFWPWALNDETFKKLYIAGTYGITTNSAQLYAKYIVDIQAPKNVKVKAEQPVLLNAQLVQQDGVKLNQQLSNFVVLSGSAKHEIKNGQLSFSEKGTAYVLAGYKYQIDAQNYYQIFSAPIKVIIQ
;
A
#
# COMPACT_ATOMS: atom_id res chain seq x y z
N MET A 1 -30.22 74.37 7.67
CA MET A 1 -30.14 73.91 6.29
C MET A 1 -29.46 72.55 6.25
N LYS A 2 -30.21 71.48 6.07
CA LYS A 2 -29.73 70.14 6.04
C LYS A 2 -29.74 69.68 4.56
N LEU A 3 -28.62 69.25 4.03
CA LEU A 3 -28.56 68.54 2.79
C LEU A 3 -28.30 67.04 3.11
N SER A 4 -29.23 66.18 2.70
CA SER A 4 -29.15 64.74 2.71
C SER A 4 -28.54 64.25 1.39
N VAL A 5 -27.52 63.42 1.46
CA VAL A 5 -26.97 62.69 0.32
C VAL A 5 -27.52 61.29 0.39
N LEU A 6 -28.35 60.90 -0.58
CA LEU A 6 -28.76 59.53 -0.83
C LEU A 6 -27.65 58.81 -1.62
N SER A 7 -27.11 57.74 -1.03
CA SER A 7 -26.26 56.79 -1.75
C SER A 7 -27.11 55.59 -2.21
N PHE A 8 -27.25 55.43 -3.52
CA PHE A 8 -27.83 54.24 -4.12
C PHE A 8 -26.75 53.12 -4.16
N ALA A 9 -26.98 52.08 -3.38
CA ALA A 9 -26.20 50.84 -3.50
C ALA A 9 -26.91 49.94 -4.51
N VAL A 10 -26.28 49.72 -5.67
CA VAL A 10 -26.69 48.69 -6.64
C VAL A 10 -26.14 47.36 -6.16
N LEU A 11 -26.99 46.49 -5.61
CA LEU A 11 -26.67 45.10 -5.35
C LEU A 11 -26.69 44.35 -6.69
N ILE A 12 -25.53 44.03 -7.23
CA ILE A 12 -25.38 43.04 -8.30
C ILE A 12 -25.42 41.67 -7.63
N SER A 13 -26.53 40.95 -7.75
CA SER A 13 -26.66 39.54 -7.36
C SER A 13 -25.94 38.68 -8.38
N LEU A 14 -24.70 38.29 -8.06
CA LEU A 14 -24.03 37.19 -8.73
C LEU A 14 -24.66 35.86 -8.26
N PRO A 15 -25.03 34.94 -9.14
CA PRO A 15 -25.53 33.63 -8.72
C PRO A 15 -24.41 32.88 -7.99
N MET A 16 -24.62 32.50 -6.73
CA MET A 16 -23.77 31.55 -6.03
C MET A 16 -23.89 30.18 -6.70
N LEU A 17 -22.85 29.79 -7.42
CA LEU A 17 -22.68 28.41 -7.87
C LEU A 17 -22.59 27.49 -6.65
N SER A 18 -23.31 26.38 -6.69
CA SER A 18 -23.25 25.37 -5.63
C SER A 18 -21.83 24.80 -5.46
N HIS A 19 -21.47 24.39 -4.26
CA HIS A 19 -20.15 23.82 -3.98
C HIS A 19 -19.81 22.59 -4.87
N ALA A 20 -20.82 21.89 -5.36
CA ALA A 20 -20.67 20.78 -6.30
C ALA A 20 -20.27 21.25 -7.73
N GLU A 21 -20.81 22.38 -8.20
CA GLU A 21 -20.46 22.97 -9.51
C GLU A 21 -19.06 23.61 -9.49
N LEU A 22 -18.64 24.18 -8.36
CA LEU A 22 -17.26 24.67 -8.19
C LEU A 22 -16.25 23.53 -8.15
N ALA A 23 -16.56 22.42 -7.46
CA ALA A 23 -15.72 21.24 -7.40
C ALA A 23 -15.58 20.56 -8.80
N SER A 24 -16.67 20.50 -9.58
CA SER A 24 -16.61 19.92 -10.93
C SER A 24 -15.81 20.78 -11.92
N LYS A 25 -15.90 22.11 -11.84
CA LYS A 25 -15.13 23.02 -12.69
C LYS A 25 -13.62 23.04 -12.34
N ILE A 26 -13.25 22.84 -11.08
CA ILE A 26 -11.85 22.84 -10.64
C ILE A 26 -11.17 21.51 -10.99
N SER A 27 -11.90 20.37 -11.00
CA SER A 27 -11.35 19.06 -11.36
C SER A 27 -11.00 18.92 -12.85
N THR A 28 -11.63 19.76 -13.71
CA THR A 28 -11.44 19.68 -15.17
C THR A 28 -10.30 20.54 -15.71
N GLN A 29 -9.74 21.48 -14.92
CA GLN A 29 -8.72 22.41 -15.42
C GLN A 29 -7.29 21.87 -15.47
N ASN A 30 -6.97 20.78 -14.75
CA ASN A 30 -5.60 20.23 -14.67
C ASN A 30 -5.47 18.79 -15.20
N GLN A 31 -6.45 18.26 -15.92
CA GLN A 31 -6.27 16.99 -16.61
C GLN A 31 -5.55 17.21 -17.95
N PRO A 32 -4.63 16.31 -18.35
CA PRO A 32 -4.02 16.39 -19.67
C PRO A 32 -5.12 16.38 -20.73
N LYS A 33 -5.28 17.51 -21.41
CA LYS A 33 -6.22 17.60 -22.53
C LYS A 33 -5.69 16.76 -23.67
N LEU A 34 -6.57 15.97 -24.26
CA LEU A 34 -6.28 15.23 -25.48
C LEU A 34 -5.74 16.22 -26.53
N ALA A 35 -4.53 15.95 -27.06
CA ALA A 35 -3.87 16.83 -28.02
C ALA A 35 -4.78 17.06 -29.25
N SER A 36 -5.04 18.32 -29.57
CA SER A 36 -5.88 18.76 -30.69
C SER A 36 -5.09 18.87 -32.01
N GLN A 37 -3.87 18.35 -32.09
CA GLN A 37 -3.05 18.42 -33.31
C GLN A 37 -3.65 17.54 -34.41
N PRO A 38 -3.65 17.98 -35.66
CA PRO A 38 -4.07 17.15 -36.79
C PRO A 38 -3.11 15.97 -36.92
N LEU A 39 -3.62 14.77 -36.57
CA LEU A 39 -2.88 13.53 -36.72
C LEU A 39 -3.10 12.99 -38.14
N LYS A 40 -2.10 12.33 -38.70
CA LYS A 40 -2.24 11.62 -39.97
C LYS A 40 -3.25 10.50 -39.81
N THR A 41 -4.37 10.58 -40.60
CA THR A 41 -5.41 9.54 -40.59
C THR A 41 -4.87 8.27 -41.24
N LEU A 42 -4.94 7.15 -40.55
CA LEU A 42 -4.61 5.82 -41.04
C LEU A 42 -5.85 5.12 -41.60
N TYR A 43 -7.01 5.33 -40.97
CA TYR A 43 -8.29 4.77 -41.34
C TYR A 43 -9.42 5.63 -40.78
N GLN A 44 -10.51 5.74 -41.57
CA GLN A 44 -11.72 6.45 -41.16
C GLN A 44 -12.95 5.77 -41.74
N GLN A 45 -14.00 5.57 -40.96
CA GLN A 45 -15.27 5.06 -41.38
C GLN A 45 -16.39 5.86 -40.70
N SER A 46 -17.29 6.40 -41.55
CA SER A 46 -18.60 6.94 -41.15
C SER A 46 -19.68 5.97 -41.55
N PHE A 47 -20.66 5.73 -40.70
CA PHE A 47 -21.79 4.85 -40.98
C PHE A 47 -23.04 5.62 -41.47
N VAL A 48 -23.03 6.95 -41.45
CA VAL A 48 -24.21 7.81 -41.74
C VAL A 48 -24.87 7.50 -43.09
N GLN A 49 -24.09 7.11 -44.11
CA GLN A 49 -24.59 6.74 -45.43
C GLN A 49 -24.43 5.25 -45.77
N GLN A 50 -23.92 4.45 -44.82
CA GLN A 50 -23.70 3.02 -45.01
C GLN A 50 -24.99 2.22 -44.78
N LYS A 51 -25.18 1.16 -45.59
CA LYS A 51 -26.28 0.20 -45.45
C LYS A 51 -25.80 -1.20 -45.08
N THR A 52 -24.52 -1.46 -45.24
CA THR A 52 -23.87 -2.76 -44.97
C THR A 52 -22.57 -2.58 -44.21
N ILE A 53 -22.07 -3.65 -43.64
CA ILE A 53 -20.74 -3.66 -43.01
C ILE A 53 -19.68 -3.33 -44.05
N PRO A 54 -18.74 -2.39 -43.76
CA PRO A 54 -17.72 -1.99 -44.72
C PRO A 54 -16.81 -3.14 -45.13
N GLN A 55 -16.31 -3.08 -46.37
CA GLN A 55 -15.36 -4.07 -46.86
C GLN A 55 -14.08 -4.13 -45.98
N GLY A 56 -13.59 -5.34 -45.74
CA GLY A 56 -12.39 -5.59 -44.93
C GLY A 56 -12.65 -5.71 -43.44
N TRP A 57 -13.83 -5.36 -42.94
CA TRP A 57 -14.21 -5.62 -41.57
C TRP A 57 -14.51 -7.11 -41.36
N ARG A 58 -14.18 -7.66 -40.20
CA ARG A 58 -14.32 -9.09 -39.92
C ARG A 58 -15.14 -9.30 -38.67
N ILE A 59 -16.07 -10.23 -38.70
CA ILE A 59 -16.88 -10.64 -37.56
C ILE A 59 -16.38 -12.02 -37.12
N PRO A 60 -15.64 -12.10 -35.99
CA PRO A 60 -15.15 -13.38 -35.50
C PRO A 60 -16.28 -14.27 -34.96
N GLY A 61 -16.18 -15.59 -35.20
CA GLY A 61 -17.13 -16.58 -34.70
C GLY A 61 -18.50 -16.57 -35.43
N ASN A 62 -19.51 -17.18 -34.80
CA ASN A 62 -20.87 -17.37 -35.43
C ASN A 62 -21.82 -16.19 -35.15
N ASN A 63 -21.35 -14.99 -34.96
CA ASN A 63 -22.13 -13.82 -34.52
C ASN A 63 -22.54 -12.85 -35.66
N ALA A 64 -22.45 -13.28 -36.91
CA ALA A 64 -22.68 -12.42 -38.06
C ALA A 64 -24.08 -11.76 -38.10
N GLY A 65 -25.12 -12.43 -37.59
CA GLY A 65 -26.46 -11.86 -37.48
C GLY A 65 -26.65 -10.79 -36.39
N ASN A 66 -25.70 -10.69 -35.47
CA ASN A 66 -25.76 -9.74 -34.33
C ASN A 66 -24.96 -8.45 -34.60
N VAL A 67 -24.32 -8.34 -35.76
CA VAL A 67 -23.60 -7.14 -36.19
C VAL A 67 -24.16 -6.68 -37.52
N TYR A 68 -24.72 -5.48 -37.55
CA TYR A 68 -25.39 -4.95 -38.76
C TYR A 68 -25.30 -3.42 -38.82
N VAL A 69 -25.58 -2.86 -39.98
CA VAL A 69 -25.69 -1.40 -40.17
C VAL A 69 -27.15 -1.05 -40.43
N GLU A 70 -27.69 -0.19 -39.59
CA GLU A 70 -29.05 0.27 -39.68
C GLU A 70 -29.15 1.76 -39.26
N ASN A 71 -29.99 2.53 -39.93
CA ASN A 71 -30.22 3.95 -39.64
C ASN A 71 -28.92 4.79 -39.55
N GLY A 72 -27.94 4.48 -40.41
CA GLY A 72 -26.66 5.20 -40.43
C GLY A 72 -25.74 4.91 -39.22
N MET A 73 -25.89 3.78 -38.58
CA MET A 73 -25.12 3.35 -37.41
C MET A 73 -24.70 1.89 -37.53
N LEU A 74 -23.52 1.55 -37.08
CA LEU A 74 -23.13 0.18 -36.84
C LEU A 74 -23.72 -0.25 -35.50
N HIS A 75 -24.40 -1.38 -35.48
CA HIS A 75 -24.97 -2.02 -34.30
C HIS A 75 -24.18 -3.29 -33.97
N ILE A 76 -23.78 -3.44 -32.72
CA ILE A 76 -23.16 -4.64 -32.17
C ILE A 76 -24.06 -5.08 -31.02
N ASP A 77 -24.91 -6.10 -31.31
CA ASP A 77 -25.90 -6.61 -30.37
C ASP A 77 -25.33 -7.78 -29.57
N GLY A 78 -24.91 -7.50 -28.35
CA GLY A 78 -24.40 -8.48 -27.40
C GLY A 78 -25.46 -9.12 -26.50
N ARG A 79 -26.76 -8.84 -26.70
CA ARG A 79 -27.83 -9.29 -25.77
C ARG A 79 -28.09 -10.79 -25.84
N ALA A 80 -27.90 -11.40 -26.98
CA ALA A 80 -28.16 -12.83 -27.18
C ALA A 80 -27.18 -13.75 -26.42
N ASN A 81 -26.02 -13.25 -26.03
CA ASN A 81 -25.03 -14.03 -25.31
C ASN A 81 -24.40 -13.22 -24.16
N SER A 82 -24.73 -13.57 -22.95
CA SER A 82 -24.21 -12.91 -21.75
C SER A 82 -22.83 -13.41 -21.30
N VAL A 83 -22.29 -14.45 -21.94
CA VAL A 83 -21.03 -15.11 -21.55
C VAL A 83 -19.91 -14.78 -22.53
N SER A 84 -20.19 -14.74 -23.82
CA SER A 84 -19.19 -14.45 -24.87
C SER A 84 -19.54 -13.14 -25.58
N PRO A 85 -18.59 -12.20 -25.71
CA PRO A 85 -18.84 -10.93 -26.38
C PRO A 85 -19.15 -11.11 -27.88
N THR A 86 -20.12 -10.33 -28.42
CA THR A 86 -20.25 -10.10 -29.84
C THR A 86 -19.21 -9.07 -30.25
N SER A 87 -18.37 -9.38 -31.24
CA SER A 87 -17.24 -8.53 -31.65
C SER A 87 -17.19 -8.32 -33.17
N ILE A 88 -16.59 -7.20 -33.57
CA ILE A 88 -16.23 -6.92 -34.96
C ILE A 88 -14.82 -6.30 -34.97
N LEU A 89 -13.99 -6.71 -35.91
CA LEU A 89 -12.63 -6.22 -36.09
C LEU A 89 -12.52 -5.33 -37.33
N LEU A 90 -11.72 -4.27 -37.20
CA LEU A 90 -11.34 -3.38 -38.29
C LEU A 90 -10.44 -4.09 -39.31
N PRO A 91 -10.20 -3.48 -40.50
CA PRO A 91 -9.35 -4.08 -41.52
C PRO A 91 -7.95 -4.44 -41.05
N GLN A 92 -7.39 -5.58 -41.53
CA GLN A 92 -6.11 -6.15 -41.11
C GLN A 92 -4.88 -5.27 -41.35
N ASN A 93 -4.95 -4.32 -42.27
CA ASN A 93 -3.85 -3.39 -42.54
C ASN A 93 -3.52 -2.48 -41.35
N LEU A 94 -4.42 -2.41 -40.35
CA LEU A 94 -4.22 -1.68 -39.09
C LEU A 94 -3.50 -2.47 -38.01
N GLU A 95 -3.31 -3.78 -38.18
CA GLU A 95 -2.76 -4.69 -37.17
C GLU A 95 -1.26 -4.46 -36.82
N LYS A 96 -0.56 -3.68 -37.63
CA LYS A 96 0.90 -3.43 -37.44
C LYS A 96 1.21 -2.12 -36.74
N GLN A 97 0.22 -1.39 -36.26
CA GLN A 97 0.43 -0.08 -35.65
C GLN A 97 0.87 -0.22 -34.21
N GLN A 98 1.97 0.42 -33.82
CA GLN A 98 2.48 0.44 -32.43
C GLN A 98 2.11 1.74 -31.71
N ASN A 99 1.96 2.84 -32.46
CA ASN A 99 1.60 4.15 -31.93
C ASN A 99 0.42 4.68 -32.72
N TYR A 100 -0.75 4.71 -32.09
CA TYR A 100 -1.98 5.10 -32.75
C TYR A 100 -2.99 5.68 -31.77
N ARG A 101 -3.97 6.39 -32.35
CA ARG A 101 -5.14 6.89 -31.62
C ARG A 101 -6.39 6.40 -32.30
N ILE A 102 -7.33 5.88 -31.51
CA ILE A 102 -8.67 5.51 -31.94
C ILE A 102 -9.63 6.54 -31.38
N ASP A 103 -10.45 7.14 -32.23
CA ASP A 103 -11.55 8.03 -31.84
C ASP A 103 -12.86 7.46 -32.40
N LEU A 104 -13.92 7.43 -31.58
CA LEU A 104 -15.23 7.01 -32.01
C LEU A 104 -16.35 7.80 -31.34
N GLU A 105 -17.48 7.94 -32.06
CA GLU A 105 -18.76 8.40 -31.52
C GLU A 105 -19.69 7.20 -31.32
N PHE A 106 -20.17 7.01 -30.11
CA PHE A 106 -20.95 5.84 -29.73
C PHE A 106 -22.09 6.17 -28.78
N THR A 107 -23.03 5.23 -28.65
CA THR A 107 -23.99 5.17 -27.55
C THR A 107 -24.21 3.73 -27.12
N LEU A 108 -24.66 3.53 -25.88
CA LEU A 108 -25.02 2.22 -25.32
C LEU A 108 -26.54 2.17 -25.14
N ASP A 109 -27.15 1.07 -25.56
CA ASP A 109 -28.62 0.93 -25.55
C ASP A 109 -29.01 -0.48 -25.09
N GLN A 110 -30.25 -0.61 -24.59
CA GLN A 110 -30.90 -1.88 -24.26
C GLN A 110 -30.05 -2.82 -23.40
N ALA A 111 -29.38 -2.28 -22.39
CA ALA A 111 -28.61 -3.09 -21.45
C ALA A 111 -29.54 -3.99 -20.62
N VAL A 112 -29.26 -5.29 -20.56
CA VAL A 112 -30.04 -6.26 -19.77
C VAL A 112 -29.86 -6.02 -18.26
N ASN A 113 -28.73 -5.43 -17.84
CA ASN A 113 -28.49 -4.91 -16.50
C ASN A 113 -27.25 -3.97 -16.49
N ASN A 114 -27.03 -3.28 -15.39
CA ASN A 114 -25.96 -2.27 -15.27
C ASN A 114 -24.53 -2.83 -15.31
N SER A 115 -24.34 -4.13 -15.14
CA SER A 115 -23.01 -4.76 -15.22
C SER A 115 -22.55 -5.06 -16.66
N ARG A 116 -23.43 -4.90 -17.64
CA ARG A 116 -23.15 -5.18 -19.04
C ARG A 116 -22.41 -4.02 -19.70
N TRP A 117 -21.63 -4.33 -20.75
CA TRP A 117 -20.70 -3.35 -21.29
C TRP A 117 -20.60 -3.38 -22.81
N GLY A 118 -20.30 -2.21 -23.39
CA GLY A 118 -19.66 -2.06 -24.68
C GLY A 118 -18.19 -1.74 -24.52
N SER A 119 -17.35 -2.08 -25.48
CA SER A 119 -15.92 -1.81 -25.41
C SER A 119 -15.28 -1.55 -26.76
N VAL A 120 -14.19 -0.77 -26.73
CA VAL A 120 -13.19 -0.72 -27.79
C VAL A 120 -12.11 -1.71 -27.43
N ILE A 121 -11.83 -2.65 -28.33
CA ILE A 121 -10.79 -3.67 -28.14
C ILE A 121 -9.60 -3.36 -29.06
N TYR A 122 -8.40 -3.60 -28.57
CA TYR A 122 -7.16 -3.32 -29.29
C TYR A 122 -6.06 -4.30 -28.90
N ASP A 123 -4.99 -4.34 -29.67
CA ASP A 123 -3.93 -5.36 -29.56
C ASP A 123 -4.52 -6.78 -29.61
N VAL A 124 -5.50 -6.96 -30.51
CA VAL A 124 -6.23 -8.22 -30.63
C VAL A 124 -5.37 -9.24 -31.32
N THR A 125 -5.19 -10.41 -30.69
CA THR A 125 -4.60 -11.61 -31.30
C THR A 125 -5.70 -12.59 -31.66
N GLU A 126 -5.67 -13.11 -32.89
CA GLU A 126 -6.57 -14.14 -33.35
C GLU A 126 -5.81 -15.48 -33.48
N THR A 127 -6.38 -16.55 -32.93
CA THR A 127 -5.98 -17.93 -33.26
C THR A 127 -6.91 -18.44 -34.37
N GLN A 128 -6.40 -19.18 -35.34
CA GLN A 128 -7.20 -19.66 -36.48
C GLN A 128 -8.53 -20.27 -36.00
N GLY A 129 -9.66 -19.69 -36.48
CA GLY A 129 -10.99 -20.23 -36.28
C GLY A 129 -11.70 -19.93 -34.97
N VAL A 130 -11.11 -19.09 -34.10
CA VAL A 130 -11.68 -18.78 -32.77
C VAL A 130 -11.84 -17.26 -32.57
N ILE A 131 -12.88 -16.87 -31.80
CA ILE A 131 -13.10 -15.57 -31.15
C ILE A 131 -11.76 -14.94 -30.73
N PRO A 132 -11.60 -13.60 -30.74
CA PRO A 132 -10.37 -12.94 -30.31
C PRO A 132 -9.80 -13.57 -29.05
N SER A 133 -8.62 -14.19 -29.16
CA SER A 133 -8.09 -15.04 -28.08
C SER A 133 -7.46 -14.22 -26.98
N SER A 134 -6.88 -13.07 -27.31
CA SER A 134 -6.33 -12.13 -26.33
C SER A 134 -6.46 -10.71 -26.85
N TYR A 135 -6.83 -9.76 -25.98
CA TYR A 135 -6.93 -8.34 -26.32
C TYR A 135 -6.99 -7.49 -25.05
N TYR A 136 -6.68 -6.21 -25.20
CA TYR A 136 -6.98 -5.18 -24.22
C TYR A 136 -8.27 -4.46 -24.58
N GLN A 137 -8.95 -3.87 -23.60
CA GLN A 137 -10.18 -3.16 -23.84
C GLN A 137 -10.36 -1.91 -22.98
N PHE A 138 -11.01 -0.91 -23.56
CA PHE A 138 -11.66 0.16 -22.83
C PHE A 138 -13.13 -0.21 -22.63
N THR A 139 -13.47 -0.60 -21.42
CA THR A 139 -14.83 -1.03 -21.05
C THR A 139 -15.68 0.16 -20.61
N LEU A 140 -16.91 0.22 -21.13
CA LEU A 140 -17.89 1.26 -20.87
C LEU A 140 -19.23 0.63 -20.49
N ARG A 141 -19.84 1.07 -19.39
CA ARG A 141 -21.15 0.62 -18.92
C ARG A 141 -22.19 1.72 -19.04
N THR A 142 -23.48 1.37 -18.97
CA THR A 142 -24.54 2.39 -18.85
C THR A 142 -24.46 3.14 -17.52
N ASP A 143 -24.14 2.43 -16.43
CA ASP A 143 -23.86 3.02 -15.12
C ASP A 143 -22.37 3.41 -15.01
N THR A 144 -21.97 4.43 -15.73
CA THR A 144 -20.58 4.94 -15.73
C THR A 144 -20.23 5.71 -14.47
N THR A 145 -21.18 6.12 -13.64
CA THR A 145 -20.92 6.77 -12.34
C THR A 145 -20.49 5.79 -11.25
N ALA A 146 -20.71 4.49 -11.46
CA ALA A 146 -20.20 3.45 -10.58
C ALA A 146 -18.66 3.42 -10.58
N LYS A 147 -18.04 2.94 -9.47
CA LYS A 147 -16.58 2.79 -9.35
C LYS A 147 -15.95 2.07 -10.55
N ASN A 148 -16.63 1.07 -11.07
CA ASN A 148 -16.22 0.29 -12.23
C ASN A 148 -16.96 0.66 -13.54
N GLY A 149 -17.50 1.86 -13.61
CA GLY A 149 -18.25 2.35 -14.78
C GLY A 149 -17.42 2.39 -16.05
N THR A 150 -16.11 2.66 -15.92
CA THR A 150 -15.12 2.50 -17.00
C THR A 150 -13.94 1.66 -16.49
N GLU A 151 -13.38 0.81 -17.36
CA GLU A 151 -12.30 -0.09 -17.01
C GLU A 151 -11.22 -0.19 -18.09
N PHE A 152 -9.96 -0.33 -17.66
CA PHE A 152 -8.91 -0.93 -18.45
C PHE A 152 -8.87 -2.42 -18.13
N GLY A 153 -9.19 -3.26 -19.10
CA GLY A 153 -9.27 -4.70 -18.95
C GLY A 153 -8.46 -5.44 -20.00
N ARG A 154 -8.14 -6.69 -19.69
CA ARG A 154 -7.48 -7.64 -20.61
C ARG A 154 -8.22 -8.96 -20.62
N HIS A 155 -8.54 -9.45 -21.80
CA HIS A 155 -8.90 -10.84 -22.03
C HIS A 155 -7.62 -11.62 -22.39
N LYS A 156 -7.32 -12.69 -21.65
CA LYS A 156 -6.13 -13.53 -21.87
C LYS A 156 -6.46 -14.72 -22.76
N SER A 157 -5.46 -15.29 -23.42
CA SER A 157 -5.60 -16.46 -24.29
C SER A 157 -6.14 -17.72 -23.58
N ASN A 158 -6.04 -17.79 -22.25
CA ASN A 158 -6.64 -18.85 -21.44
C ASN A 158 -8.09 -18.59 -21.02
N GLY A 159 -8.74 -17.57 -21.58
CA GLY A 159 -10.12 -17.18 -21.28
C GLY A 159 -10.31 -16.39 -19.99
N GLN A 160 -9.24 -16.07 -19.23
CA GLN A 160 -9.34 -15.29 -18.02
C GLN A 160 -9.42 -13.79 -18.28
N TRP A 161 -10.20 -13.11 -17.46
CA TRP A 161 -10.29 -11.66 -17.42
C TRP A 161 -9.40 -11.07 -16.34
N GLU A 162 -8.76 -9.95 -16.68
CA GLU A 162 -7.98 -9.15 -15.76
C GLU A 162 -8.39 -7.69 -15.91
N VAL A 163 -8.83 -7.06 -14.82
CA VAL A 163 -9.16 -5.63 -14.77
C VAL A 163 -8.09 -4.94 -13.94
N SER A 164 -7.34 -4.05 -14.57
CA SER A 164 -6.18 -3.41 -13.95
C SER A 164 -6.53 -2.07 -13.32
N GLU A 165 -7.45 -1.33 -13.94
CA GLU A 165 -7.84 0.00 -13.47
C GLU A 165 -9.32 0.24 -13.73
N THR A 166 -9.99 0.85 -12.74
CA THR A 166 -11.40 1.25 -12.84
C THR A 166 -11.56 2.72 -12.48
N LYS A 167 -12.48 3.42 -13.14
CA LYS A 167 -12.79 4.81 -12.80
C LYS A 167 -14.24 5.15 -13.10
N ALA A 168 -14.88 5.87 -12.18
CA ALA A 168 -16.19 6.46 -12.40
C ALA A 168 -16.11 7.66 -13.36
N PHE A 169 -17.09 7.79 -14.22
CA PHE A 169 -17.30 8.99 -15.04
C PHE A 169 -18.29 9.93 -14.33
N SER A 170 -18.33 11.19 -14.74
CA SER A 170 -19.14 12.23 -14.09
C SER A 170 -20.65 12.08 -14.28
N GLU A 171 -21.09 11.33 -15.29
CA GLU A 171 -22.50 11.05 -15.56
C GLU A 171 -22.70 9.65 -16.15
N ASN A 172 -23.92 9.11 -16.06
CA ASN A 172 -24.29 7.86 -16.69
C ASN A 172 -24.47 8.03 -18.21
N ILE A 173 -24.06 7.01 -18.99
CA ILE A 173 -24.31 6.96 -20.42
C ILE A 173 -25.83 6.74 -20.65
N LYS A 174 -26.46 7.71 -21.31
CA LYS A 174 -27.87 7.69 -21.62
C LYS A 174 -28.10 7.15 -23.03
N ALA A 175 -29.10 6.27 -23.18
CA ALA A 175 -29.54 5.80 -24.47
C ALA A 175 -29.91 6.98 -25.40
N ASN A 176 -29.56 6.87 -26.69
CA ASN A 176 -29.77 7.91 -27.69
C ASN A 176 -28.99 9.23 -27.48
N GLN A 177 -28.10 9.30 -26.51
CA GLN A 177 -27.12 10.39 -26.37
C GLN A 177 -25.77 9.92 -26.89
N TRP A 178 -25.08 10.77 -27.68
CA TRP A 178 -23.79 10.43 -28.29
C TRP A 178 -22.64 10.85 -27.37
N TYR A 179 -21.70 9.93 -27.20
CA TYR A 179 -20.48 10.09 -26.41
C TYR A 179 -19.26 9.88 -27.31
N LYS A 180 -18.14 10.48 -26.92
CA LYS A 180 -16.85 10.31 -27.60
C LYS A 180 -15.92 9.47 -26.74
N ALA A 181 -15.42 8.38 -27.28
CA ALA A 181 -14.32 7.64 -26.69
C ALA A 181 -13.05 7.84 -27.51
N SER A 182 -11.92 7.99 -26.82
CA SER A 182 -10.60 8.02 -27.46
C SER A 182 -9.64 7.10 -26.72
N ILE A 183 -8.89 6.30 -27.47
CA ILE A 183 -7.81 5.45 -26.96
C ILE A 183 -6.52 5.90 -27.62
N VAL A 184 -5.53 6.29 -26.84
CA VAL A 184 -4.22 6.73 -27.31
C VAL A 184 -3.18 5.70 -26.87
N VAL A 185 -2.56 5.03 -27.83
CA VAL A 185 -1.50 4.04 -27.63
C VAL A 185 -0.17 4.63 -28.07
N SER A 186 0.83 4.64 -27.20
CA SER A 186 2.17 5.10 -27.49
C SER A 186 3.20 4.20 -26.77
N GLY A 187 3.83 3.32 -27.55
CA GLY A 187 4.71 2.30 -26.98
C GLY A 187 3.94 1.37 -26.04
N GLN A 188 4.45 1.21 -24.83
CA GLN A 188 3.83 0.37 -23.78
C GLN A 188 2.85 1.14 -22.90
N ARG A 189 2.36 2.30 -23.34
CA ARG A 189 1.43 3.12 -22.56
C ARG A 189 0.15 3.39 -23.33
N VAL A 190 -0.97 3.35 -22.61
CA VAL A 190 -2.29 3.65 -23.16
C VAL A 190 -3.04 4.61 -22.26
N GLN A 191 -3.73 5.56 -22.89
CA GLN A 191 -4.68 6.46 -22.23
C GLN A 191 -6.08 6.26 -22.83
N HIS A 192 -7.07 6.13 -21.95
CA HIS A 192 -8.49 6.10 -22.32
C HIS A 192 -9.16 7.41 -21.93
N TYR A 193 -9.97 7.93 -22.85
CA TYR A 193 -10.74 9.15 -22.64
C TYR A 193 -12.23 8.91 -22.95
N LEU A 194 -13.09 9.49 -22.11
CA LEU A 194 -14.53 9.59 -22.35
C LEU A 194 -14.94 11.06 -22.33
N ASN A 195 -15.57 11.56 -23.42
CA ASN A 195 -15.87 12.97 -23.63
C ASN A 195 -14.69 13.89 -23.30
N HIS A 196 -13.49 13.54 -23.78
CA HIS A 196 -12.22 14.24 -23.55
C HIS A 196 -11.70 14.22 -22.10
N GLN A 197 -12.41 13.58 -21.16
CA GLN A 197 -11.93 13.36 -19.80
C GLN A 197 -11.04 12.12 -19.76
N LEU A 198 -9.83 12.24 -19.18
CA LEU A 198 -8.94 11.10 -18.96
C LEU A 198 -9.54 10.14 -17.93
N MET A 199 -9.79 8.91 -18.37
CA MET A 199 -10.34 7.84 -17.55
C MET A 199 -9.22 6.95 -17.01
N GLN A 200 -8.42 6.31 -17.87
CA GLN A 200 -7.28 5.48 -17.47
C GLN A 200 -6.00 5.98 -18.14
N ASP A 201 -4.87 5.77 -17.46
CA ASP A 201 -3.53 6.07 -17.95
C ASP A 201 -2.56 5.01 -17.40
N VAL A 202 -2.32 3.97 -18.18
CA VAL A 202 -1.65 2.75 -17.74
C VAL A 202 -0.51 2.35 -18.65
N GLU A 203 0.51 1.71 -18.06
CA GLU A 203 1.48 0.93 -18.82
C GLU A 203 0.95 -0.48 -19.04
N PHE A 204 1.09 -1.00 -20.27
CA PHE A 204 0.61 -2.33 -20.63
C PHE A 204 1.62 -3.05 -21.54
N ASP A 205 1.58 -4.38 -21.57
CA ASP A 205 2.34 -5.12 -22.58
C ASP A 205 1.62 -5.02 -23.90
N GLN A 206 2.25 -4.42 -24.88
CA GLN A 206 1.85 -4.66 -26.26
C GLN A 206 2.08 -6.15 -26.57
N GLY A 207 1.06 -6.80 -27.11
CA GLY A 207 1.17 -8.14 -27.64
C GLY A 207 2.09 -8.22 -28.86
N SER A 208 1.79 -9.08 -29.77
CA SER A 208 2.59 -9.17 -31.00
C SER A 208 2.36 -7.93 -31.89
N ALA A 209 3.34 -7.59 -32.71
CA ALA A 209 3.26 -6.53 -33.71
C ALA A 209 2.14 -6.73 -34.78
N LYS A 210 1.18 -7.63 -34.52
CA LYS A 210 0.04 -7.99 -35.36
C LYS A 210 -1.29 -7.81 -34.65
N GLY A 211 -1.34 -7.03 -33.57
CA GLY A 211 -2.56 -6.80 -32.81
C GLY A 211 -3.61 -6.04 -33.60
N GLY A 212 -4.85 -6.57 -33.64
CA GLY A 212 -5.99 -5.95 -34.31
C GLY A 212 -6.68 -4.89 -33.46
N ILE A 213 -7.57 -4.12 -34.09
CA ILE A 213 -8.47 -3.15 -33.45
C ILE A 213 -9.90 -3.59 -33.72
N GLY A 214 -10.79 -3.44 -32.73
CA GLY A 214 -12.18 -3.80 -32.90
C GLY A 214 -13.11 -3.18 -31.87
N LEU A 215 -14.34 -3.62 -31.93
CA LEU A 215 -15.44 -3.23 -31.06
C LEU A 215 -16.12 -4.47 -30.51
N SER A 216 -16.65 -4.40 -29.31
CA SER A 216 -17.28 -5.54 -28.65
C SER A 216 -18.43 -5.12 -27.76
N ALA A 217 -19.43 -5.99 -27.62
CA ALA A 217 -20.56 -5.78 -26.72
C ALA A 217 -20.99 -7.07 -26.03
N THR A 218 -21.44 -6.96 -24.78
CA THR A 218 -21.96 -8.06 -23.98
C THR A 218 -23.18 -7.60 -23.20
N GLY A 219 -24.32 -8.26 -23.44
CA GLY A 219 -25.57 -7.98 -22.73
C GLY A 219 -26.16 -6.58 -22.96
N LEU A 220 -25.74 -5.88 -24.02
CA LEU A 220 -26.29 -4.59 -24.45
C LEU A 220 -26.04 -4.41 -25.96
N VAL A 221 -26.57 -3.33 -26.52
CA VAL A 221 -26.31 -2.91 -27.90
C VAL A 221 -25.34 -1.73 -27.88
N LEU A 222 -24.15 -1.90 -28.46
CA LEU A 222 -23.21 -0.82 -28.73
C LEU A 222 -23.53 -0.28 -30.16
N LYS A 223 -23.86 1.00 -30.25
CA LYS A 223 -24.11 1.70 -31.53
C LYS A 223 -22.97 2.66 -31.81
N VAL A 224 -22.45 2.65 -33.04
CA VAL A 224 -21.30 3.51 -33.42
C VAL A 224 -21.67 4.28 -34.70
N LYS A 225 -21.46 5.59 -34.69
CA LYS A 225 -21.74 6.50 -35.79
C LYS A 225 -20.52 6.71 -36.69
N ASN A 226 -19.34 6.82 -36.08
CA ASN A 226 -18.07 6.94 -36.79
C ASN A 226 -16.92 6.39 -35.95
N ILE A 227 -15.86 6.00 -36.62
CA ILE A 227 -14.58 5.59 -36.02
C ILE A 227 -13.43 6.08 -36.89
N GLN A 228 -12.39 6.59 -36.25
CA GLN A 228 -11.16 7.02 -36.91
C GLN A 228 -9.96 6.41 -36.17
N VAL A 229 -8.99 5.94 -36.95
CA VAL A 229 -7.67 5.55 -36.45
C VAL A 229 -6.63 6.48 -37.04
N SER A 230 -5.80 7.08 -36.21
CA SER A 230 -4.78 8.04 -36.61
C SER A 230 -3.42 7.62 -36.07
N GLU A 231 -2.34 8.07 -36.71
CA GLU A 231 -0.98 7.86 -36.24
C GLU A 231 -0.71 8.72 -35.00
N GLN A 232 -0.18 8.12 -33.94
CA GLN A 232 0.27 8.84 -32.73
C GLN A 232 1.76 9.13 -32.87
N THR A 233 2.13 10.36 -33.19
CA THR A 233 3.51 10.76 -33.42
C THR A 233 4.20 11.35 -32.19
N SER A 234 3.43 11.87 -31.25
CA SER A 234 3.97 12.48 -30.03
C SER A 234 4.00 11.45 -28.91
N ALA A 235 5.10 11.42 -28.16
CA ALA A 235 5.16 10.68 -26.90
C ALA A 235 4.08 11.23 -25.96
N LEU A 236 3.42 10.33 -25.23
CA LEU A 236 2.51 10.76 -24.17
C LEU A 236 3.33 11.47 -23.08
N PRO A 237 2.81 12.57 -22.50
CA PRO A 237 3.49 13.25 -21.41
C PRO A 237 3.71 12.27 -20.28
N ASP A 238 4.75 12.47 -19.47
CA ASP A 238 5.04 11.62 -18.30
C ASP A 238 3.81 11.47 -17.41
N LEU A 239 3.66 10.26 -16.85
CA LEU A 239 2.57 9.95 -15.92
C LEU A 239 2.61 10.93 -14.74
N ALA A 240 1.68 11.90 -14.72
CA ALA A 240 1.48 12.77 -13.57
C ALA A 240 0.99 11.98 -12.32
N ASN A 241 0.75 10.67 -12.46
CA ASN A 241 0.12 9.82 -11.45
C ASN A 241 1.09 8.80 -10.83
N LYS A 242 2.37 9.12 -10.75
CA LYS A 242 3.39 8.30 -10.08
C LYS A 242 4.02 9.04 -8.90
N VAL A 243 4.49 8.29 -7.92
CA VAL A 243 5.36 8.84 -6.86
C VAL A 243 6.79 9.03 -7.37
N THR A 244 7.60 9.78 -6.62
CA THR A 244 9.02 10.00 -6.95
C THR A 244 9.79 8.68 -6.88
N GLN A 245 10.62 8.41 -7.90
CA GLN A 245 11.63 7.34 -7.81
C GLN A 245 12.71 7.78 -6.81
N VAL A 246 12.72 7.13 -5.64
CA VAL A 246 13.71 7.42 -4.60
C VAL A 246 15.03 6.73 -4.92
N GLN A 247 16.14 7.42 -4.70
CA GLN A 247 17.46 6.82 -4.80
C GLN A 247 17.67 5.79 -3.70
N GLU A 248 18.07 4.59 -4.08
CA GLU A 248 18.38 3.51 -3.15
C GLU A 248 19.83 3.57 -2.66
N ILE A 249 20.02 3.26 -1.39
CA ILE A 249 21.34 3.11 -0.79
C ILE A 249 21.81 1.69 -1.05
N GLN A 250 23.06 1.54 -1.48
CA GLN A 250 23.64 0.21 -1.69
C GLN A 250 23.78 -0.54 -0.36
N THR A 251 23.01 -1.60 -0.19
CA THR A 251 23.04 -2.48 0.97
C THR A 251 22.53 -3.87 0.61
N ASN A 252 22.90 -4.86 1.41
CA ASN A 252 22.38 -6.23 1.34
C ASN A 252 21.30 -6.51 2.42
N VAL A 253 20.93 -5.49 3.17
CA VAL A 253 19.88 -5.57 4.20
C VAL A 253 18.52 -5.61 3.54
N ALA A 254 17.73 -6.62 3.86
CA ALA A 254 16.36 -6.71 3.40
C ALA A 254 15.50 -5.61 4.04
N LEU A 255 14.76 -4.88 3.22
CA LEU A 255 13.92 -3.76 3.63
C LEU A 255 14.66 -2.78 4.58
N ALA A 256 15.82 -2.32 4.13
CA ALA A 256 16.69 -1.43 4.89
C ALA A 256 15.96 -0.16 5.37
N PRO A 257 16.33 0.42 6.53
CA PRO A 257 15.70 1.62 7.03
C PRO A 257 15.94 2.82 6.11
N THR A 258 14.97 3.72 6.07
CA THR A 258 15.04 4.99 5.32
C THR A 258 16.02 5.94 6.00
N LEU A 259 17.02 6.43 5.27
CA LEU A 259 17.92 7.47 5.75
C LEU A 259 17.37 8.86 5.41
N ILE A 260 17.18 9.69 6.44
CA ILE A 260 16.58 11.02 6.36
C ILE A 260 17.62 12.04 6.79
N GLN A 261 18.21 12.75 5.82
CA GLN A 261 19.28 13.72 6.09
C GLN A 261 18.70 15.06 6.53
N LYS A 262 19.08 15.54 7.72
CA LYS A 262 18.87 16.94 8.13
C LYS A 262 19.72 17.85 7.28
N VAL A 263 19.08 18.72 6.49
CA VAL A 263 19.78 19.67 5.63
C VAL A 263 20.40 20.77 6.48
N LYS A 264 21.69 21.04 6.28
CA LYS A 264 22.42 22.16 6.93
C LYS A 264 22.80 23.24 5.94
N THR A 265 23.00 22.85 4.68
CA THR A 265 23.37 23.76 3.58
C THR A 265 22.92 23.14 2.26
N THR A 266 22.95 23.90 1.19
CA THR A 266 22.66 23.42 -0.19
C THR A 266 23.59 22.31 -0.69
N SER A 267 24.73 22.08 -0.01
CA SER A 267 25.73 21.07 -0.36
C SER A 267 25.58 19.73 0.38
N SER A 268 24.43 19.45 1.00
CA SER A 268 24.18 18.15 1.67
C SER A 268 24.37 16.98 0.68
N PRO A 269 25.07 15.91 1.08
CA PRO A 269 25.35 14.78 0.19
C PRO A 269 24.06 14.02 -0.15
N LEU A 270 23.60 14.15 -1.39
CA LEU A 270 22.38 13.53 -1.88
C LEU A 270 22.52 12.02 -2.12
N ASN A 271 23.76 11.52 -2.33
CA ASN A 271 23.99 10.13 -2.74
C ASN A 271 23.91 9.08 -1.61
N SER A 272 23.71 9.52 -0.37
CA SER A 272 23.64 8.64 0.81
C SER A 272 22.36 8.81 1.62
N THR A 273 21.31 9.35 1.00
CA THR A 273 20.03 9.59 1.68
C THR A 273 18.85 9.31 0.75
N ASN A 274 17.74 8.92 1.35
CA ASN A 274 16.47 8.67 0.65
C ASN A 274 15.52 9.86 0.80
N GLN A 275 15.61 10.59 1.92
CA GLN A 275 14.75 11.72 2.24
C GLN A 275 15.57 12.90 2.77
N LEU A 276 15.05 14.11 2.54
CA LEU A 276 15.62 15.35 3.03
C LEU A 276 14.68 16.01 4.03
N TYR A 277 15.22 16.33 5.21
CA TYR A 277 14.48 16.98 6.29
C TYR A 277 14.71 18.49 6.26
N TYR A 278 13.59 19.23 6.15
CA TYR A 278 13.53 20.69 6.19
C TYR A 278 12.54 21.18 7.25
N GLN A 279 12.72 22.38 7.74
CA GLN A 279 11.63 23.14 8.35
C GLN A 279 10.83 23.83 7.25
N LEU A 280 9.51 23.92 7.39
CA LEU A 280 8.62 24.57 6.43
C LEU A 280 8.00 25.81 7.07
N ASP A 281 8.18 26.98 6.44
CA ASP A 281 7.50 28.21 6.86
C ASP A 281 6.11 28.36 6.20
N ALA A 282 5.39 29.42 6.58
CA ALA A 282 4.05 29.72 6.07
C ALA A 282 4.04 30.17 4.58
N ASN A 283 5.19 30.53 4.03
CA ASN A 283 5.36 30.91 2.61
C ASN A 283 5.82 29.72 1.75
N LEU A 284 5.86 28.50 2.33
CA LEU A 284 6.35 27.29 1.69
C LEU A 284 7.83 27.35 1.31
N ASN A 285 8.64 28.12 2.04
CA ASN A 285 10.09 28.04 1.94
C ASN A 285 10.59 26.82 2.72
N LEU A 286 11.50 26.08 2.11
CA LEU A 286 12.27 25.00 2.74
C LEU A 286 13.47 25.60 3.44
N LEU A 287 13.48 25.48 4.77
CA LEU A 287 14.53 26.03 5.61
C LEU A 287 15.46 24.89 6.10
N ASP A 288 16.75 25.19 6.17
CA ASP A 288 17.71 24.30 6.78
C ASP A 288 17.62 24.29 8.33
N GLN A 289 18.51 23.56 8.99
CA GLN A 289 18.53 23.46 10.47
C GLN A 289 18.89 24.78 11.17
N THR A 290 19.43 25.77 10.46
CA THR A 290 19.77 27.11 10.97
C THR A 290 18.66 28.12 10.72
N GLY A 291 17.63 27.76 9.98
CA GLY A 291 16.51 28.62 9.58
C GLY A 291 16.77 29.43 8.30
N GLN A 292 17.85 29.11 7.55
CA GLN A 292 18.12 29.72 6.26
C GLN A 292 17.28 29.07 5.16
N VAL A 293 16.74 29.91 4.26
CA VAL A 293 16.00 29.44 3.08
C VAL A 293 16.95 28.73 2.11
N VAL A 294 16.63 27.50 1.76
CA VAL A 294 17.34 26.71 0.77
C VAL A 294 16.72 26.90 -0.61
N GLU A 295 15.40 26.69 -0.71
CA GLU A 295 14.59 26.85 -1.92
C GLU A 295 13.11 26.88 -1.52
N THR A 296 12.20 27.06 -2.47
CA THR A 296 10.76 26.92 -2.20
C THR A 296 10.33 25.47 -2.41
N LEU A 297 9.29 25.03 -1.69
CA LEU A 297 8.71 23.70 -1.87
C LEU A 297 8.25 23.48 -3.32
N GLN A 298 7.71 24.51 -3.96
CA GLN A 298 7.31 24.43 -5.37
C GLN A 298 8.52 24.13 -6.29
N GLN A 299 9.66 24.82 -6.12
CA GLN A 299 10.87 24.54 -6.88
C GLN A 299 11.36 23.12 -6.68
N TYR A 300 11.36 22.65 -5.43
CA TYR A 300 11.70 21.26 -5.09
C TYR A 300 10.79 20.24 -5.78
N LEU A 301 9.47 20.46 -5.76
CA LEU A 301 8.48 19.51 -6.31
C LEU A 301 8.55 19.40 -7.85
N VAL A 302 8.84 20.49 -8.56
CA VAL A 302 8.90 20.50 -10.03
C VAL A 302 10.27 20.10 -10.59
N ASN A 303 11.29 19.89 -9.74
CA ASN A 303 12.62 19.49 -10.20
C ASN A 303 12.56 18.07 -10.82
N PRO A 304 12.82 17.93 -12.13
CA PRO A 304 12.72 16.64 -12.83
C PRO A 304 13.81 15.64 -12.42
N GLN A 305 14.90 16.12 -11.79
CA GLN A 305 15.98 15.27 -11.29
C GLN A 305 15.80 14.88 -9.82
N ARG A 306 14.67 15.22 -9.24
CA ARG A 306 14.36 14.89 -7.87
C ARG A 306 14.32 13.37 -7.67
N ASN A 307 15.19 12.89 -6.78
CA ASN A 307 15.29 11.47 -6.39
C ASN A 307 15.19 11.27 -4.86
N THR A 308 14.66 12.27 -4.16
CA THR A 308 14.44 12.26 -2.71
C THR A 308 13.00 12.70 -2.38
N ILE A 309 12.52 12.33 -1.18
CA ILE A 309 11.23 12.74 -0.64
C ILE A 309 11.46 13.79 0.44
N PRO A 310 10.69 14.91 0.50
CA PRO A 310 10.82 15.89 1.55
C PRO A 310 10.10 15.45 2.82
N VAL A 311 10.77 15.61 3.97
CA VAL A 311 10.18 15.57 5.32
C VAL A 311 10.15 17.00 5.83
N LEU A 312 8.95 17.51 6.09
CA LEU A 312 8.68 18.91 6.38
C LEU A 312 8.23 19.09 7.83
N GLU A 313 9.10 19.62 8.68
CA GLU A 313 8.71 20.03 10.05
C GLU A 313 7.83 21.27 9.97
N ILE A 314 6.59 21.15 10.46
CA ILE A 314 5.64 22.25 10.56
C ILE A 314 5.44 22.66 12.02
N LYS A 315 5.37 23.99 12.25
CA LYS A 315 5.15 24.62 13.55
C LYS A 315 3.98 25.59 13.54
N ASP A 316 3.59 26.07 12.36
CA ASP A 316 2.55 27.07 12.17
C ASP A 316 1.36 26.48 11.37
N PRO A 317 0.11 26.61 11.86
CA PRO A 317 -1.09 26.22 11.11
C PRO A 317 -1.19 26.82 9.71
N LYS A 318 -0.63 28.01 9.49
CA LYS A 318 -0.61 28.68 8.18
C LYS A 318 0.12 27.86 7.12
N SER A 319 1.12 27.09 7.51
CA SER A 319 1.82 26.17 6.58
C SER A 319 0.88 25.11 6.03
N ILE A 320 -0.11 24.64 6.82
CA ILE A 320 -1.11 23.66 6.39
C ILE A 320 -2.05 24.26 5.34
N GLU A 321 -2.53 25.49 5.58
CA GLU A 321 -3.38 26.20 4.61
C GLU A 321 -2.62 26.49 3.31
N ALA A 322 -1.34 26.84 3.40
CA ALA A 322 -0.48 27.03 2.23
C ALA A 322 -0.28 25.71 1.45
N LEU A 323 -0.07 24.57 2.14
CA LEU A 323 -0.01 23.24 1.51
C LEU A 323 -1.33 22.87 0.83
N LYS A 324 -2.47 23.16 1.44
CA LYS A 324 -3.79 22.98 0.82
C LYS A 324 -3.94 23.80 -0.46
N LEU A 325 -3.47 25.03 -0.45
CA LEU A 325 -3.50 25.86 -1.65
C LEU A 325 -2.58 25.30 -2.74
N LEU A 326 -1.36 24.88 -2.38
CA LEU A 326 -0.40 24.28 -3.29
C LEU A 326 -0.95 22.97 -3.91
N SER A 327 -1.69 22.16 -3.14
CA SER A 327 -2.28 20.90 -3.62
C SER A 327 -3.26 21.05 -4.78
N LYS A 328 -3.78 22.25 -5.02
CA LYS A 328 -4.66 22.53 -6.15
C LYS A 328 -3.93 22.56 -7.50
N SER A 329 -2.63 22.80 -7.49
CA SER A 329 -1.79 22.96 -8.69
C SER A 329 -0.61 22.01 -8.76
N HIS A 330 -0.21 21.41 -7.62
CA HIS A 330 0.94 20.51 -7.52
C HIS A 330 0.56 19.24 -6.78
N ASP A 331 1.17 18.13 -7.18
CA ASP A 331 1.04 16.86 -6.45
C ASP A 331 1.89 16.89 -5.17
N ILE A 332 1.23 16.94 -4.04
CA ILE A 332 1.86 16.90 -2.71
C ILE A 332 1.70 15.55 -2.00
N SER A 333 1.20 14.52 -2.69
CA SER A 333 0.96 13.19 -2.10
C SER A 333 2.24 12.49 -1.63
N ASP A 334 3.40 12.92 -2.12
CA ASP A 334 4.71 12.34 -1.77
C ASP A 334 5.51 13.22 -0.78
N ILE A 335 4.81 13.98 0.06
CA ILE A 335 5.37 14.78 1.15
C ILE A 335 5.12 14.06 2.48
N THR A 336 6.09 14.11 3.39
CA THR A 336 5.88 13.77 4.80
C THR A 336 5.85 15.04 5.62
N VAL A 337 4.74 15.30 6.30
CA VAL A 337 4.60 16.40 7.28
C VAL A 337 4.92 15.86 8.67
N LEU A 338 5.83 16.51 9.36
CA LEU A 338 6.29 16.15 10.69
C LEU A 338 5.99 17.29 11.66
N SER A 339 5.45 17.00 12.84
CA SER A 339 5.22 17.98 13.89
C SER A 339 5.32 17.35 15.27
N LYS A 340 5.64 18.20 16.27
CA LYS A 340 5.56 17.87 17.70
C LYS A 340 4.14 18.09 18.26
N SER A 341 3.28 18.77 17.51
CA SER A 341 1.91 19.05 17.91
C SER A 341 0.96 18.02 17.32
N ASP A 342 0.32 17.26 18.18
CA ASP A 342 -0.74 16.31 17.84
C ASP A 342 -1.87 17.03 17.07
N ASP A 343 -2.27 18.24 17.51
CA ASP A 343 -3.35 19.01 16.91
C ASP A 343 -3.02 19.53 15.50
N LEU A 344 -1.76 19.94 15.26
CA LEU A 344 -1.32 20.34 13.93
C LEU A 344 -1.38 19.18 12.93
N LEU A 345 -0.97 17.99 13.34
CA LEU A 345 -1.03 16.80 12.48
C LEU A 345 -2.48 16.38 12.22
N LYS A 346 -3.34 16.43 13.22
CA LYS A 346 -4.78 16.19 13.08
C LYS A 346 -5.41 17.18 12.10
N SER A 347 -5.11 18.47 12.24
CA SER A 347 -5.52 19.50 11.30
C SER A 347 -4.99 19.25 9.88
N ALA A 348 -3.71 18.89 9.75
CA ALA A 348 -3.11 18.58 8.45
C ALA A 348 -3.85 17.46 7.74
N HIS A 349 -4.14 16.36 8.44
CA HIS A 349 -4.90 15.24 7.90
C HIS A 349 -6.34 15.63 7.54
N GLN A 350 -7.03 16.41 8.37
CA GLN A 350 -8.40 16.86 8.09
C GLN A 350 -8.48 17.77 6.86
N ILE A 351 -7.49 18.63 6.66
CA ILE A 351 -7.44 19.61 5.56
C ILE A 351 -6.94 18.97 4.27
N VAL A 352 -5.95 18.07 4.35
CA VAL A 352 -5.36 17.35 3.21
C VAL A 352 -5.18 15.87 3.58
N PRO A 353 -6.23 15.03 3.47
CA PRO A 353 -6.20 13.63 3.92
C PRO A 353 -5.17 12.72 3.25
N THR A 354 -4.58 13.16 2.14
CA THR A 354 -3.54 12.42 1.40
C THR A 354 -2.12 12.71 1.88
N LEU A 355 -1.92 13.67 2.78
CA LEU A 355 -0.60 13.95 3.37
C LEU A 355 -0.19 12.83 4.32
N ARG A 356 1.07 12.42 4.19
CA ARG A 356 1.71 11.52 5.15
C ARG A 356 2.13 12.32 6.38
N THR A 357 1.74 11.84 7.55
CA THR A 357 1.97 12.52 8.82
C THR A 357 2.89 11.70 9.73
N ALA A 358 3.77 12.40 10.44
CA ALA A 358 4.70 11.84 11.41
C ALA A 358 4.66 12.65 12.72
N LEU A 359 4.46 11.99 13.86
CA LEU A 359 4.49 12.63 15.18
C LEU A 359 5.93 12.62 15.74
N ASP A 360 6.48 13.80 15.97
CA ASP A 360 7.83 13.94 16.51
C ASP A 360 7.85 14.00 18.04
N LEU A 361 8.20 12.88 18.66
CA LEU A 361 8.40 12.74 20.11
C LEU A 361 9.89 12.70 20.49
N SER A 362 10.79 13.03 19.57
CA SER A 362 12.25 12.89 19.74
C SER A 362 12.85 13.74 20.86
N ARG A 363 12.14 14.77 21.33
CA ARG A 363 12.57 15.68 22.40
C ARG A 363 11.82 15.45 23.71
N GLU A 364 10.91 14.49 23.75
CA GLU A 364 10.13 14.20 24.95
C GLU A 364 10.85 13.21 25.87
N ASN A 365 10.62 13.33 27.17
CA ASN A 365 11.13 12.38 28.18
C ASN A 365 10.17 11.20 28.31
N LEU A 366 10.24 10.27 27.37
CA LEU A 366 9.37 9.11 27.28
C LEU A 366 9.90 7.96 28.15
N LYS A 367 8.98 7.19 28.75
CA LYS A 367 9.32 6.04 29.60
C LYS A 367 9.37 4.75 28.78
N GLU A 368 10.44 3.97 29.00
CA GLU A 368 10.57 2.61 28.47
C GLU A 368 9.76 1.62 29.35
N SER A 369 8.44 1.72 29.28
CA SER A 369 7.54 0.81 29.98
C SER A 369 6.34 0.52 29.06
N HIS A 370 5.63 -0.58 29.31
CA HIS A 370 4.41 -0.89 28.53
C HIS A 370 3.43 0.29 28.52
N VAL A 371 3.23 0.96 29.65
CA VAL A 371 2.35 2.13 29.73
C VAL A 371 2.88 3.29 28.89
N GLY A 372 4.18 3.59 28.99
CA GLY A 372 4.80 4.67 28.21
C GLY A 372 4.76 4.40 26.70
N LEU A 373 5.07 3.17 26.28
CA LEU A 373 5.03 2.77 24.87
C LEU A 373 3.61 2.75 24.35
N SER A 374 2.61 2.35 25.14
CA SER A 374 1.20 2.40 24.78
C SER A 374 0.71 3.84 24.62
N GLU A 375 1.16 4.75 25.46
CA GLU A 375 0.84 6.20 25.32
C GLU A 375 1.40 6.78 24.02
N ILE A 376 2.62 6.39 23.63
CA ILE A 376 3.20 6.78 22.32
C ILE A 376 2.29 6.34 21.18
N MET A 377 1.83 5.09 21.20
CA MET A 377 0.95 4.56 20.16
C MET A 377 -0.40 5.29 20.13
N ARG A 378 -1.04 5.48 21.29
CA ARG A 378 -2.32 6.16 21.44
C ARG A 378 -2.25 7.58 20.86
N ARG A 379 -1.27 8.38 21.28
CA ARG A 379 -1.07 9.75 20.80
C ARG A 379 -0.82 9.80 19.29
N THR A 380 0.04 8.91 18.79
CA THR A 380 0.35 8.86 17.36
C THR A 380 -0.90 8.58 16.52
N ASN A 381 -1.73 7.62 16.93
CA ASN A 381 -2.98 7.33 16.22
C ASN A 381 -4.00 8.47 16.33
N GLN A 382 -4.15 9.09 17.50
CA GLN A 382 -5.05 10.24 17.71
C GLN A 382 -4.63 11.47 16.91
N ALA A 383 -3.32 11.65 16.68
CA ALA A 383 -2.77 12.68 15.81
C ALA A 383 -2.95 12.37 14.32
N TYR A 384 -3.62 11.26 13.95
CA TYR A 384 -3.72 10.76 12.58
C TYR A 384 -2.35 10.55 11.92
N ALA A 385 -1.34 10.21 12.72
CA ALA A 385 -0.02 9.83 12.24
C ALA A 385 0.16 8.31 12.21
N ARG A 386 0.92 7.80 11.22
CA ARG A 386 1.33 6.41 11.13
C ARG A 386 2.80 6.21 11.47
N ILE A 387 3.54 7.31 11.45
CA ILE A 387 4.96 7.36 11.74
C ILE A 387 5.12 8.07 13.09
N VAL A 388 5.87 7.45 14.00
CA VAL A 388 6.33 8.11 15.22
C VAL A 388 7.85 8.25 15.17
N VAL A 389 8.35 9.43 15.55
CA VAL A 389 9.79 9.68 15.69
C VAL A 389 10.16 9.61 17.16
N LEU A 390 10.94 8.61 17.52
CA LEU A 390 11.40 8.37 18.90
C LEU A 390 12.69 9.14 19.21
N PRO A 391 12.94 9.44 20.50
CA PRO A 391 14.26 9.86 20.95
C PRO A 391 15.27 8.72 20.79
N HIS A 392 16.55 9.09 20.63
CA HIS A 392 17.66 8.15 20.54
C HIS A 392 17.66 7.11 21.68
N SER A 393 17.33 7.50 22.90
CA SER A 393 17.30 6.63 24.08
C SER A 393 16.30 5.47 23.99
N LEU A 394 15.24 5.60 23.20
CA LEU A 394 14.24 4.55 22.98
C LEU A 394 14.48 3.74 21.70
N ALA A 395 15.54 4.02 20.96
CA ALA A 395 15.90 3.26 19.77
C ALA A 395 16.62 1.95 20.14
N ASN A 396 15.90 1.07 20.83
CA ASN A 396 16.33 -0.28 21.17
C ASN A 396 15.31 -1.32 20.66
N LYS A 397 15.77 -2.55 20.48
CA LYS A 397 14.94 -3.62 19.85
C LYS A 397 13.62 -3.88 20.62
N PRO A 398 13.56 -3.96 21.95
CA PRO A 398 12.31 -4.17 22.68
C PRO A 398 11.28 -3.06 22.45
N SER A 399 11.67 -1.78 22.63
CA SER A 399 10.77 -0.63 22.48
C SER A 399 10.28 -0.47 21.04
N VAL A 400 11.20 -0.57 20.08
CA VAL A 400 10.90 -0.48 18.65
C VAL A 400 9.95 -1.60 18.21
N SER A 401 10.26 -2.86 18.59
CA SER A 401 9.43 -4.02 18.23
C SER A 401 8.04 -3.95 18.87
N PHE A 402 7.93 -3.46 20.12
CA PHE A 402 6.64 -3.28 20.79
C PHE A 402 5.73 -2.34 19.99
N ILE A 403 6.24 -1.18 19.58
CA ILE A 403 5.48 -0.18 18.83
C ILE A 403 5.15 -0.68 17.42
N GLN A 404 6.10 -1.33 16.73
CA GLN A 404 5.89 -1.87 15.38
C GLN A 404 4.83 -2.98 15.35
N ARG A 405 4.78 -3.85 16.38
CA ARG A 405 3.77 -4.92 16.51
C ARG A 405 2.34 -4.37 16.56
N HIS A 406 2.19 -3.12 16.99
CA HIS A 406 0.92 -2.39 16.95
C HIS A 406 0.73 -1.59 15.65
N LEU A 407 1.22 -2.12 14.53
CA LEU A 407 1.02 -1.58 13.19
C LEU A 407 1.61 -0.18 12.95
N MET A 408 2.57 0.29 13.77
CA MET A 408 3.19 1.60 13.65
C MET A 408 4.51 1.54 12.89
N THR A 409 4.84 2.60 12.16
CA THR A 409 6.16 2.82 11.58
C THR A 409 7.01 3.65 12.54
N VAL A 410 8.18 3.14 12.90
CA VAL A 410 9.06 3.77 13.89
C VAL A 410 10.26 4.41 13.20
N TRP A 411 10.38 5.72 13.33
CA TRP A 411 11.60 6.48 13.03
C TRP A 411 12.32 6.87 14.31
N VAL A 412 13.58 7.25 14.20
CA VAL A 412 14.38 7.80 15.30
C VAL A 412 15.08 9.07 14.86
N ASP A 413 15.10 10.09 15.71
CA ASP A 413 16.01 11.24 15.57
C ASP A 413 17.25 10.98 16.43
N THR A 414 18.43 10.91 15.79
CA THR A 414 19.66 10.48 16.47
C THR A 414 20.85 11.38 16.19
N PRO A 415 21.66 11.72 17.23
CA PRO A 415 22.93 12.39 17.07
C PRO A 415 24.10 11.42 16.80
N ALA A 416 23.85 10.10 16.66
CA ALA A 416 24.90 9.09 16.49
C ALA A 416 25.91 9.50 15.40
N ASN A 417 27.20 9.52 15.76
CA ASN A 417 28.30 10.03 14.95
C ASN A 417 29.52 9.12 14.93
N ASP A 418 29.44 7.94 15.51
CA ASP A 418 30.45 6.89 15.43
C ASP A 418 29.83 5.55 15.00
N PRO A 419 30.62 4.62 14.41
CA PRO A 419 30.12 3.37 13.88
C PRO A 419 29.43 2.46 14.88
N GLN A 420 29.79 2.50 16.16
CA GLN A 420 29.17 1.69 17.21
C GLN A 420 27.74 2.15 17.49
N ASP A 421 27.56 3.44 17.72
CA ASP A 421 26.23 4.02 17.96
C ASP A 421 25.32 3.84 16.73
N VAL A 422 25.86 4.08 15.53
CA VAL A 422 25.16 3.85 14.26
C VAL A 422 24.72 2.40 14.14
N ALA A 423 25.59 1.43 14.43
CA ALA A 423 25.24 0.01 14.40
C ALA A 423 24.19 -0.36 15.46
N GLY A 424 24.25 0.29 16.63
CA GLY A 424 23.23 0.14 17.69
C GLY A 424 21.84 0.57 17.22
N ILE A 425 21.75 1.73 16.55
CA ILE A 425 20.49 2.22 15.95
C ILE A 425 20.01 1.28 14.84
N LEU A 426 20.89 0.86 13.94
CA LEU A 426 20.51 -0.06 12.84
C LEU A 426 19.98 -1.38 13.39
N THR A 427 20.65 -1.99 14.36
CA THR A 427 20.25 -3.28 14.95
C THR A 427 19.04 -3.19 15.88
N SER A 428 18.58 -1.98 16.23
CA SER A 428 17.30 -1.78 16.92
C SER A 428 16.08 -2.10 16.05
N GLY A 429 16.24 -2.10 14.71
CA GLY A 429 15.19 -2.45 13.76
C GLY A 429 14.24 -1.30 13.41
N VAL A 430 14.62 -0.03 13.62
CA VAL A 430 13.84 1.14 13.22
C VAL A 430 13.60 1.18 11.71
N ASN A 431 12.49 1.77 11.29
CA ASN A 431 12.10 1.87 9.88
C ASN A 431 12.71 3.08 9.18
N GLY A 432 13.09 4.11 9.95
CA GLY A 432 13.72 5.32 9.41
C GLY A 432 14.60 6.03 10.42
N ILE A 433 15.56 6.79 9.94
CA ILE A 433 16.61 7.41 10.75
C ILE A 433 16.79 8.85 10.31
N ILE A 434 16.40 9.79 11.17
CA ILE A 434 16.64 11.22 11.00
C ILE A 434 18.02 11.55 11.61
N THR A 435 18.94 12.03 10.79
CA THR A 435 20.33 12.23 11.20
C THR A 435 21.02 13.35 10.40
N THR A 436 22.14 13.83 10.90
CA THR A 436 23.09 14.66 10.14
C THR A 436 24.23 13.83 9.53
N GLN A 437 24.22 12.48 9.74
CA GLN A 437 25.32 11.56 9.42
C GLN A 437 24.87 10.43 8.45
N SER A 438 24.01 10.73 7.47
CA SER A 438 23.48 9.70 6.56
C SER A 438 24.58 8.90 5.83
N THR A 439 25.71 9.55 5.50
CA THR A 439 26.87 8.89 4.87
C THR A 439 27.47 7.82 5.78
N LEU A 440 27.58 8.08 7.10
CA LEU A 440 28.10 7.11 8.05
C LEU A 440 27.12 5.93 8.20
N PHE A 441 25.81 6.18 8.31
CA PHE A 441 24.79 5.12 8.30
C PHE A 441 24.84 4.27 7.04
N ALA A 442 24.95 4.90 5.86
CA ALA A 442 25.08 4.20 4.57
C ALA A 442 26.35 3.33 4.53
N SER A 443 27.47 3.81 5.09
CA SER A 443 28.73 3.05 5.12
C SER A 443 28.63 1.80 5.99
N VAL A 444 27.94 1.86 7.14
CA VAL A 444 27.70 0.72 8.01
C VAL A 444 26.71 -0.27 7.37
N LEU A 445 25.65 0.23 6.73
CA LEU A 445 24.69 -0.62 6.02
C LEU A 445 25.32 -1.48 4.91
N LYS A 446 26.38 -0.98 4.25
CA LYS A 446 27.14 -1.74 3.25
C LYS A 446 27.91 -2.94 3.81
N GLN A 447 28.22 -2.94 5.11
CA GLN A 447 29.01 -4.01 5.74
C GLN A 447 28.18 -5.27 6.03
N PHE A 448 26.85 -5.16 6.04
CA PHE A 448 25.99 -6.31 6.30
C PHE A 448 25.98 -7.27 5.09
N PRO A 449 26.06 -8.58 5.35
CA PRO A 449 26.00 -9.60 4.29
C PRO A 449 24.58 -9.75 3.71
N LYS A 450 24.49 -10.49 2.61
CA LYS A 450 23.23 -10.74 1.91
C LYS A 450 22.17 -11.39 2.81
N ASN A 451 20.91 -11.03 2.60
CA ASN A 451 19.76 -11.51 3.36
C ASN A 451 19.82 -11.18 4.86
N THR A 452 20.42 -10.06 5.22
CA THR A 452 20.39 -9.57 6.61
C THR A 452 19.01 -8.99 6.93
N LEU A 453 18.44 -9.45 8.05
CA LEU A 453 17.26 -8.89 8.68
C LEU A 453 17.66 -8.07 9.92
N LEU A 454 17.57 -6.75 9.86
CA LEU A 454 17.74 -5.88 11.04
C LEU A 454 16.51 -5.89 11.94
N ARG A 455 15.36 -6.25 11.36
CA ARG A 455 14.07 -6.42 12.03
C ARG A 455 13.43 -7.73 11.57
N LYS A 456 12.97 -8.55 12.49
CA LYS A 456 12.20 -9.75 12.13
C LYS A 456 10.81 -9.36 11.61
N PRO A 457 10.25 -10.03 10.59
CA PRO A 457 8.81 -9.97 10.32
C PRO A 457 7.99 -10.55 11.48
N PHE A 458 6.84 -9.92 11.79
CA PHE A 458 5.93 -10.47 12.78
C PHE A 458 5.13 -11.63 12.21
N ILE A 459 4.90 -12.65 13.01
CA ILE A 459 4.08 -13.82 12.66
C ILE A 459 2.69 -13.64 13.24
N ILE A 460 1.68 -13.62 12.36
CA ILE A 460 0.29 -13.45 12.75
C ILE A 460 -0.42 -14.80 12.58
N GLY A 461 -0.92 -15.35 13.68
CA GLY A 461 -1.73 -16.54 13.67
C GLY A 461 -3.13 -16.25 13.16
N HIS A 462 -3.42 -16.59 11.89
CA HIS A 462 -4.70 -16.40 11.22
C HIS A 462 -5.79 -17.24 11.89
N ARG A 463 -6.76 -16.60 12.52
CA ARG A 463 -7.79 -17.26 13.33
C ARG A 463 -7.21 -18.18 14.41
N GLY A 464 -6.01 -17.83 14.91
CA GLY A 464 -5.18 -18.68 15.74
C GLY A 464 -4.21 -19.56 14.97
N VAL A 465 -4.36 -20.87 14.99
CA VAL A 465 -3.53 -21.86 14.25
C VAL A 465 -4.43 -22.95 13.64
N PRO A 466 -5.22 -22.62 12.59
CA PRO A 466 -6.26 -23.50 12.05
C PRO A 466 -5.71 -24.80 11.41
N SER A 467 -4.42 -24.91 11.20
CA SER A 467 -3.79 -26.17 10.77
C SER A 467 -3.68 -27.22 11.89
N LEU A 468 -3.86 -26.83 13.15
CA LEU A 468 -3.78 -27.70 14.33
C LEU A 468 -5.07 -27.72 15.17
N GLU A 469 -5.78 -26.58 15.21
CA GLU A 469 -6.99 -26.35 16.03
C GLU A 469 -8.16 -25.90 15.16
N ASP A 470 -9.38 -25.92 15.68
CA ASP A 470 -10.50 -25.31 14.96
C ASP A 470 -10.37 -23.78 14.99
N GLU A 471 -10.51 -23.16 13.83
CA GLU A 471 -10.34 -21.72 13.62
C GLU A 471 -11.23 -20.87 14.53
N ASN A 472 -10.76 -19.68 14.90
CA ASN A 472 -11.54 -18.70 15.66
C ASN A 472 -12.02 -19.21 17.05
N THR A 473 -11.27 -20.12 17.67
CA THR A 473 -11.54 -20.64 19.03
C THR A 473 -10.50 -20.12 20.01
N LEU A 474 -10.81 -20.11 21.31
CA LEU A 474 -9.84 -19.74 22.34
C LEU A 474 -8.67 -20.72 22.39
N GLU A 475 -8.92 -21.98 22.13
CA GLU A 475 -7.91 -23.04 22.08
C GLU A 475 -6.91 -22.78 20.94
N SER A 476 -7.41 -22.43 19.76
CA SER A 476 -6.60 -22.06 18.61
C SER A 476 -5.71 -20.84 18.91
N ALA A 477 -6.28 -19.83 19.54
CA ALA A 477 -5.55 -18.62 19.94
C ALA A 477 -4.47 -18.91 21.00
N LYS A 478 -4.78 -19.68 22.05
CA LYS A 478 -3.83 -20.10 23.09
C LYS A 478 -2.68 -20.90 22.48
N HIS A 479 -2.98 -21.82 21.58
CA HIS A 479 -1.97 -22.63 20.93
C HIS A 479 -1.07 -21.78 20.00
N ALA A 480 -1.63 -20.84 19.25
CA ALA A 480 -0.84 -19.89 18.44
C ALA A 480 0.15 -19.07 19.30
N VAL A 481 -0.30 -18.57 20.47
CA VAL A 481 0.56 -17.86 21.44
C VAL A 481 1.67 -18.76 21.94
N ALA A 482 1.38 -20.00 22.29
CA ALA A 482 2.37 -20.98 22.77
C ALA A 482 3.42 -21.31 21.71
N LEU A 483 3.08 -21.23 20.43
CA LEU A 483 3.97 -21.42 19.29
C LEU A 483 4.74 -20.14 18.91
N GLY A 484 4.57 -19.06 19.67
CA GLY A 484 5.29 -17.81 19.49
C GLY A 484 4.70 -16.87 18.42
N ALA A 485 3.43 -17.00 18.06
CA ALA A 485 2.79 -15.99 17.23
C ALA A 485 2.86 -14.62 17.92
N ASP A 486 3.34 -13.61 17.20
CA ASP A 486 3.46 -12.23 17.70
C ASP A 486 2.12 -11.54 17.87
N ILE A 487 1.17 -11.91 17.00
CA ILE A 487 -0.19 -11.40 16.94
C ILE A 487 -1.11 -12.59 16.66
N VAL A 488 -2.27 -12.62 17.29
CA VAL A 488 -3.36 -13.54 16.92
C VAL A 488 -4.42 -12.74 16.19
N GLU A 489 -4.86 -13.23 15.06
CA GLU A 489 -5.96 -12.62 14.32
C GLU A 489 -7.24 -13.39 14.59
N ASN A 490 -8.37 -12.69 14.63
CA ASN A 490 -9.72 -13.26 14.68
C ASN A 490 -10.74 -12.40 13.93
N ASP A 491 -11.88 -13.00 13.61
CA ASP A 491 -12.97 -12.37 12.87
C ASP A 491 -14.19 -12.16 13.76
N ILE A 492 -14.87 -11.01 13.66
CA ILE A 492 -16.04 -10.73 14.49
C ILE A 492 -17.30 -10.38 13.69
N TYR A 493 -18.44 -10.85 14.22
CA TYR A 493 -19.79 -10.48 13.83
C TYR A 493 -20.61 -10.01 15.05
N LEU A 494 -21.69 -9.26 14.78
CA LEU A 494 -22.73 -8.97 15.76
C LEU A 494 -23.82 -10.04 15.70
N THR A 495 -24.29 -10.51 16.86
CA THR A 495 -25.52 -11.28 16.95
C THR A 495 -26.76 -10.38 16.81
N LYS A 496 -27.95 -10.97 16.64
CA LYS A 496 -29.23 -10.26 16.60
C LYS A 496 -29.45 -9.36 17.81
N ASP A 497 -29.01 -9.80 18.98
CA ASP A 497 -29.11 -9.09 20.28
C ASP A 497 -27.81 -8.28 20.61
N GLN A 498 -27.01 -7.93 19.57
CA GLN A 498 -25.88 -6.98 19.61
C GLN A 498 -24.70 -7.42 20.48
N HIS A 499 -24.38 -8.69 20.54
CA HIS A 499 -23.16 -9.22 21.14
C HIS A 499 -22.12 -9.54 20.08
N LEU A 500 -20.84 -9.34 20.42
CA LEU A 500 -19.72 -9.64 19.53
C LEU A 500 -19.29 -11.10 19.69
N VAL A 501 -19.41 -11.87 18.63
CA VAL A 501 -19.00 -13.28 18.55
C VAL A 501 -17.89 -13.47 17.53
N VAL A 502 -17.04 -14.47 17.75
CA VAL A 502 -15.87 -14.72 16.93
C VAL A 502 -16.14 -15.81 15.91
N MET A 503 -16.25 -15.44 14.64
CA MET A 503 -16.52 -16.33 13.52
C MET A 503 -16.11 -15.66 12.21
N HIS A 504 -15.63 -16.44 11.23
CA HIS A 504 -15.21 -15.89 9.94
C HIS A 504 -16.36 -15.66 8.96
N ASP A 505 -17.26 -16.65 8.82
CA ASP A 505 -18.31 -16.60 7.82
C ASP A 505 -19.58 -15.93 8.39
N ALA A 506 -20.37 -15.32 7.54
CA ALA A 506 -21.68 -14.76 7.93
C ALA A 506 -22.67 -15.85 8.37
N THR A 507 -22.42 -17.12 8.02
CA THR A 507 -23.19 -18.29 8.40
C THR A 507 -22.35 -19.28 9.21
N VAL A 508 -23.00 -20.06 10.06
CA VAL A 508 -22.34 -21.04 10.93
C VAL A 508 -22.04 -22.38 10.23
N ASP A 509 -22.45 -22.55 8.98
CA ASP A 509 -22.56 -23.85 8.27
C ASP A 509 -21.20 -24.53 8.05
N ARG A 510 -20.15 -23.78 7.73
CA ARG A 510 -18.84 -24.36 7.40
C ARG A 510 -18.10 -24.82 8.65
N THR A 511 -18.16 -24.06 9.72
CA THR A 511 -17.32 -24.24 10.92
C THR A 511 -18.05 -24.90 12.08
N THR A 512 -19.37 -25.12 11.98
CA THR A 512 -20.17 -25.85 12.96
C THR A 512 -20.97 -26.98 12.30
N ARG A 513 -21.78 -27.70 13.09
CA ARG A 513 -22.71 -28.72 12.57
C ARG A 513 -24.14 -28.19 12.45
N SER A 514 -24.32 -26.90 12.59
CA SER A 514 -25.60 -26.19 12.49
C SER A 514 -25.63 -25.31 11.23
N THR A 515 -26.78 -24.73 10.93
CA THR A 515 -27.00 -23.84 9.79
C THR A 515 -27.63 -22.53 10.23
N GLY A 516 -27.40 -21.45 9.46
CA GLY A 516 -28.04 -20.16 9.66
C GLY A 516 -27.05 -19.00 9.76
N LYS A 517 -27.57 -17.77 9.73
CA LYS A 517 -26.76 -16.56 9.78
C LYS A 517 -26.55 -16.08 11.21
N ILE A 518 -25.34 -15.72 11.54
CA ILE A 518 -24.95 -15.22 12.88
C ILE A 518 -25.77 -13.99 13.27
N GLU A 519 -25.95 -13.04 12.37
CA GLU A 519 -26.67 -11.79 12.65
C GLU A 519 -28.17 -11.98 12.83
N GLU A 520 -28.70 -13.17 12.54
CA GLU A 520 -30.10 -13.58 12.81
C GLU A 520 -30.26 -14.41 14.13
N MET A 521 -29.13 -14.82 14.73
CA MET A 521 -29.09 -15.60 16.00
C MET A 521 -28.89 -14.69 17.21
N SER A 522 -29.46 -15.07 18.34
CA SER A 522 -29.11 -14.47 19.63
C SER A 522 -27.79 -15.06 20.16
N LEU A 523 -27.15 -14.38 21.11
CA LEU A 523 -25.96 -14.90 21.79
C LEU A 523 -26.22 -16.28 22.41
N ALA A 524 -27.40 -16.47 23.06
CA ALA A 524 -27.76 -17.73 23.66
C ALA A 524 -27.82 -18.90 22.63
N GLN A 525 -28.26 -18.62 21.42
CA GLN A 525 -28.25 -19.61 20.34
C GLN A 525 -26.82 -19.90 19.85
N VAL A 526 -25.99 -18.87 19.69
CA VAL A 526 -24.59 -19.05 19.28
C VAL A 526 -23.76 -19.83 20.30
N GLN A 527 -24.02 -19.61 21.60
CA GLN A 527 -23.34 -20.33 22.70
C GLN A 527 -23.66 -21.83 22.78
N GLN A 528 -24.75 -22.26 22.14
CA GLN A 528 -25.07 -23.70 22.02
C GLN A 528 -24.31 -24.39 20.90
N LEU A 529 -23.72 -23.60 19.99
CA LEU A 529 -22.96 -24.13 18.87
C LEU A 529 -21.59 -24.63 19.33
N LYS A 530 -21.10 -25.63 18.61
CA LYS A 530 -19.75 -26.17 18.78
C LYS A 530 -19.02 -26.19 17.45
N SER A 531 -17.71 -25.97 17.49
CA SER A 531 -16.86 -26.12 16.31
C SER A 531 -16.93 -27.53 15.76
N LYS A 532 -16.79 -27.67 14.44
CA LYS A 532 -17.15 -28.87 13.68
C LYS A 532 -16.28 -30.09 14.02
N ASN A 533 -14.97 -29.91 14.19
CA ASN A 533 -14.04 -31.03 14.33
C ASN A 533 -13.74 -31.36 15.81
N LYS A 534 -13.41 -30.35 16.63
CA LYS A 534 -12.97 -30.54 18.02
C LYS A 534 -14.05 -30.20 19.05
N ALA A 535 -15.23 -29.78 18.59
CA ALA A 535 -16.38 -29.45 19.42
C ALA A 535 -16.09 -28.35 20.47
N TYR A 536 -15.22 -27.37 20.17
CA TYR A 536 -14.98 -26.24 21.04
C TYR A 536 -16.18 -25.26 21.04
N PRO A 537 -16.40 -24.50 22.10
CA PRO A 537 -17.38 -23.42 22.12
C PRO A 537 -17.07 -22.36 21.08
N ILE A 538 -18.09 -21.70 20.54
CA ILE A 538 -17.94 -20.49 19.75
C ILE A 538 -17.77 -19.32 20.73
N PRO A 539 -16.61 -18.65 20.75
CA PRO A 539 -16.32 -17.64 21.75
C PRO A 539 -16.91 -16.28 21.39
N THR A 540 -17.11 -15.46 22.41
CA THR A 540 -17.32 -14.02 22.30
C THR A 540 -15.99 -13.26 22.27
N LEU A 541 -15.99 -12.03 21.79
CA LEU A 541 -14.81 -11.16 21.89
C LEU A 541 -14.44 -10.86 23.35
N ALA A 542 -15.43 -10.73 24.24
CA ALA A 542 -15.21 -10.53 25.67
C ALA A 542 -14.45 -11.69 26.33
N GLU A 543 -14.69 -12.93 25.90
CA GLU A 543 -13.94 -14.10 26.37
C GLU A 543 -12.50 -14.11 25.91
N TYR A 544 -12.20 -13.63 24.68
CA TYR A 544 -10.81 -13.38 24.24
C TYR A 544 -10.13 -12.35 25.14
N PHE A 545 -10.75 -11.21 25.40
CA PHE A 545 -10.20 -10.19 26.26
C PHE A 545 -9.94 -10.70 27.68
N THR A 546 -10.92 -11.39 28.27
CA THR A 546 -10.77 -11.98 29.61
C THR A 546 -9.64 -12.99 29.68
N THR A 547 -9.48 -13.80 28.62
CA THR A 547 -8.44 -14.85 28.56
C THR A 547 -7.03 -14.25 28.47
N PHE A 548 -6.84 -13.18 27.71
CA PHE A 548 -5.50 -12.69 27.34
C PHE A 548 -5.10 -11.36 28.00
N LYS A 549 -6.00 -10.62 28.69
CA LYS A 549 -5.70 -9.30 29.26
C LYS A 549 -4.48 -9.23 30.18
N HIS A 550 -4.12 -10.33 30.83
CA HIS A 550 -2.97 -10.39 31.72
C HIS A 550 -1.66 -10.78 31.02
N ASN A 551 -1.68 -11.03 29.71
CA ASN A 551 -0.49 -11.25 28.91
C ASN A 551 -0.09 -9.93 28.22
N PRO A 552 0.90 -9.18 28.74
CA PRO A 552 1.25 -7.86 28.21
C PRO A 552 1.88 -7.93 26.79
N ASN A 553 2.29 -9.11 26.37
CA ASN A 553 2.86 -9.35 25.05
C ASN A 553 1.83 -9.83 24.02
N PHE A 554 0.59 -10.09 24.44
CA PHE A 554 -0.48 -10.50 23.56
C PHE A 554 -1.02 -9.30 22.78
N VAL A 555 -1.15 -9.46 21.45
CA VAL A 555 -1.86 -8.51 20.58
C VAL A 555 -2.89 -9.27 19.78
N LEU A 556 -4.13 -8.78 19.81
CA LEU A 556 -5.25 -9.29 19.04
C LEU A 556 -5.51 -8.38 17.83
N MET A 557 -5.43 -8.95 16.64
CA MET A 557 -5.85 -8.30 15.39
C MET A 557 -7.28 -8.71 15.09
N ILE A 558 -8.21 -7.77 15.21
CA ILE A 558 -9.64 -8.02 15.06
C ILE A 558 -10.08 -7.64 13.66
N GLU A 559 -10.50 -8.63 12.85
CA GLU A 559 -11.15 -8.35 11.57
C GLU A 559 -12.64 -8.06 11.76
N MET A 560 -13.06 -6.87 11.37
CA MET A 560 -14.45 -6.43 11.39
C MET A 560 -15.17 -6.94 10.13
N LYS A 561 -15.83 -8.11 10.21
CA LYS A 561 -16.51 -8.77 9.08
C LYS A 561 -17.88 -8.19 8.79
N SER A 562 -18.68 -7.94 9.83
CA SER A 562 -20.02 -7.40 9.68
C SER A 562 -20.01 -5.98 9.09
N ALA A 563 -20.93 -5.72 8.16
CA ALA A 563 -21.17 -4.38 7.63
C ALA A 563 -22.05 -3.52 8.56
N ASN A 564 -22.56 -4.10 9.66
CA ASN A 564 -23.44 -3.40 10.61
C ASN A 564 -22.73 -2.17 11.20
N PRO A 565 -23.31 -0.96 11.08
CA PRO A 565 -22.69 0.26 11.60
C PRO A 565 -22.44 0.25 13.12
N ALA A 566 -23.21 -0.54 13.88
CA ALA A 566 -23.06 -0.64 15.33
C ALA A 566 -21.84 -1.45 15.78
N LEU A 567 -21.21 -2.24 14.87
CA LEU A 567 -20.09 -3.13 15.21
C LEU A 567 -18.96 -2.41 15.91
N VAL A 568 -18.52 -1.28 15.36
CA VAL A 568 -17.37 -0.52 15.88
C VAL A 568 -17.67 0.06 17.26
N ALA A 569 -18.87 0.60 17.47
CA ALA A 569 -19.28 1.15 18.77
C ALA A 569 -19.34 0.03 19.84
N LYS A 570 -19.92 -1.14 19.52
CA LYS A 570 -19.95 -2.29 20.43
C LYS A 570 -18.56 -2.83 20.74
N MET A 571 -17.66 -2.85 19.76
CA MET A 571 -16.25 -3.21 19.96
C MET A 571 -15.54 -2.19 20.88
N GLN A 572 -15.79 -0.90 20.72
CA GLN A 572 -15.29 0.14 21.62
C GLN A 572 -15.74 -0.07 23.07
N ASP A 573 -17.02 -0.39 23.27
CA ASP A 573 -17.58 -0.66 24.61
C ASP A 573 -16.85 -1.83 25.28
N GLU A 574 -16.63 -2.95 24.55
CA GLU A 574 -15.94 -4.12 25.10
C GLU A 574 -14.44 -3.85 25.34
N ILE A 575 -13.73 -3.13 24.45
CA ILE A 575 -12.32 -2.74 24.64
C ILE A 575 -12.18 -1.93 25.95
N LYS A 576 -12.99 -0.88 26.12
CA LYS A 576 -12.97 -0.02 27.31
C LYS A 576 -13.32 -0.78 28.59
N LYS A 577 -14.37 -1.60 28.54
CA LYS A 577 -14.81 -2.41 29.67
C LYS A 577 -13.72 -3.37 30.18
N HIS A 578 -12.94 -3.94 29.26
CA HIS A 578 -11.87 -4.87 29.60
C HIS A 578 -10.50 -4.20 29.78
N GLN A 579 -10.37 -2.90 29.45
CA GLN A 579 -9.12 -2.11 29.53
C GLN A 579 -7.98 -2.74 28.71
N VAL A 580 -8.27 -3.07 27.46
CA VAL A 580 -7.33 -3.79 26.56
C VAL A 580 -6.91 -2.95 25.34
N GLU A 581 -6.99 -1.62 25.41
CA GLU A 581 -6.65 -0.68 24.35
C GLU A 581 -5.23 -0.91 23.81
N ASN A 582 -4.31 -1.32 24.68
CA ASN A 582 -2.91 -1.60 24.35
C ASN A 582 -2.64 -3.03 23.85
N GLN A 583 -3.69 -3.83 23.64
CA GLN A 583 -3.60 -5.22 23.15
C GLN A 583 -4.39 -5.45 21.88
N VAL A 584 -4.98 -4.40 21.30
CA VAL A 584 -5.89 -4.52 20.17
C VAL A 584 -5.39 -3.70 18.97
N VAL A 585 -5.48 -4.32 17.80
CA VAL A 585 -5.42 -3.65 16.50
C VAL A 585 -6.60 -4.13 15.67
N THR A 586 -7.11 -3.31 14.75
CA THR A 586 -8.30 -3.64 13.97
C THR A 586 -8.01 -3.72 12.48
N THR A 587 -8.73 -4.58 11.77
CA THR A 587 -8.64 -4.69 10.31
C THR A 587 -10.02 -4.88 9.68
N SER A 588 -10.17 -4.55 8.40
CA SER A 588 -11.37 -4.90 7.63
C SER A 588 -11.13 -4.80 6.13
N PHE A 589 -11.83 -5.64 5.35
CA PHE A 589 -12.05 -5.45 3.92
C PHE A 589 -13.10 -4.38 3.63
N ASN A 590 -13.97 -4.09 4.61
CA ASN A 590 -14.98 -3.06 4.49
C ASN A 590 -14.37 -1.69 4.84
N ALA A 591 -14.12 -0.88 3.82
CA ALA A 591 -13.55 0.45 3.96
C ALA A 591 -14.37 1.39 4.87
N ASP A 592 -15.71 1.22 4.92
CA ASP A 592 -16.57 2.00 5.82
C ASP A 592 -16.34 1.62 7.28
N GLN A 593 -16.08 0.34 7.59
CA GLN A 593 -15.71 -0.07 8.94
C GLN A 593 -14.34 0.47 9.34
N VAL A 594 -13.37 0.50 8.41
CA VAL A 594 -12.06 1.12 8.68
C VAL A 594 -12.22 2.62 8.96
N ALA A 595 -13.07 3.32 8.20
CA ALA A 595 -13.36 4.74 8.41
C ALA A 595 -14.10 4.99 9.74
N ARG A 596 -15.05 4.12 10.13
CA ARG A 596 -15.71 4.18 11.44
C ARG A 596 -14.71 3.94 12.57
N ALA A 597 -13.82 2.95 12.44
CA ALA A 597 -12.77 2.70 13.43
C ALA A 597 -11.82 3.91 13.53
N GLN A 598 -11.49 4.58 12.42
CA GLN A 598 -10.69 5.80 12.43
C GLN A 598 -11.34 6.92 13.25
N SER A 599 -12.65 7.08 13.16
CA SER A 599 -13.37 8.16 13.85
C SER A 599 -13.74 7.82 15.31
N GLN A 600 -14.17 6.59 15.57
CA GLN A 600 -14.70 6.16 16.89
C GLN A 600 -13.62 5.55 17.79
N LEU A 601 -12.63 4.86 17.21
CA LEU A 601 -11.48 4.23 17.88
C LEU A 601 -10.17 4.88 17.47
N SER A 602 -10.11 6.22 17.52
CA SER A 602 -8.97 6.99 16.98
C SER A 602 -7.62 6.62 17.60
N GLU A 603 -7.61 6.08 18.82
CA GLU A 603 -6.41 5.61 19.52
C GLU A 603 -5.96 4.19 19.13
N ILE A 604 -6.86 3.37 18.56
CA ILE A 604 -6.55 1.99 18.20
C ILE A 604 -5.96 1.93 16.77
N PRO A 605 -4.81 1.27 16.58
CA PRO A 605 -4.21 1.07 15.26
C PRO A 605 -5.12 0.24 14.35
N ARG A 606 -5.02 0.51 13.06
CA ARG A 606 -5.87 -0.16 12.06
C ARG A 606 -5.13 -0.54 10.79
N GLY A 607 -5.61 -1.59 10.13
CA GLY A 607 -5.16 -2.04 8.82
C GLY A 607 -6.30 -2.11 7.81
N LEU A 608 -6.00 -1.81 6.57
CA LEU A 608 -6.90 -1.97 5.43
C LEU A 608 -6.60 -3.29 4.73
N LEU A 609 -7.52 -4.25 4.83
CA LEU A 609 -7.44 -5.51 4.08
C LEU A 609 -7.87 -5.29 2.63
N VAL A 610 -7.11 -5.84 1.70
CA VAL A 610 -7.42 -5.77 0.28
C VAL A 610 -7.24 -7.13 -0.39
N GLY A 611 -8.24 -7.55 -1.17
CA GLY A 611 -8.21 -8.81 -1.90
C GLY A 611 -7.30 -8.76 -3.12
N SER A 612 -7.12 -7.57 -3.71
CA SER A 612 -6.20 -7.35 -4.84
C SER A 612 -5.49 -6.00 -4.70
N MET A 613 -4.18 -6.02 -4.89
CA MET A 613 -3.38 -4.78 -4.99
C MET A 613 -3.63 -4.10 -6.34
N PRO A 614 -3.34 -2.77 -6.45
CA PRO A 614 -3.35 -2.09 -7.74
C PRO A 614 -2.53 -2.88 -8.77
N ASN A 615 -3.14 -3.15 -9.91
CA ASN A 615 -2.52 -3.94 -10.97
C ASN A 615 -1.81 -3.00 -11.95
N SER A 616 -0.70 -2.43 -11.55
CA SER A 616 0.17 -1.64 -12.41
C SER A 616 1.55 -2.29 -12.48
N ARG A 617 2.07 -2.47 -13.69
CA ARG A 617 3.46 -2.89 -13.90
C ARG A 617 4.45 -1.84 -13.45
N ASN A 618 4.03 -0.57 -13.46
CA ASN A 618 4.79 0.51 -12.88
C ASN A 618 4.54 0.58 -11.37
N THR A 619 5.52 0.12 -10.60
CA THR A 619 5.44 0.10 -9.13
C THR A 619 5.26 1.50 -8.53
N LEU A 620 5.71 2.58 -9.20
CA LEU A 620 5.55 3.97 -8.74
C LEU A 620 4.09 4.44 -8.81
N ILE A 621 3.34 3.97 -9.81
CA ILE A 621 1.89 4.23 -9.93
C ILE A 621 1.14 3.45 -8.87
N ALA A 622 1.41 2.15 -8.75
CA ALA A 622 0.81 1.32 -7.70
C ALA A 622 1.10 1.89 -6.30
N ALA A 623 2.34 2.31 -6.05
CA ALA A 623 2.74 2.94 -4.79
C ALA A 623 1.95 4.23 -4.50
N LYS A 624 1.62 5.04 -5.51
CA LYS A 624 0.79 6.24 -5.32
C LYS A 624 -0.64 5.91 -4.90
N GLN A 625 -1.26 4.92 -5.53
CA GLN A 625 -2.60 4.47 -5.18
C GLN A 625 -2.63 3.89 -3.75
N ILE A 626 -1.65 3.03 -3.42
CA ILE A 626 -1.50 2.46 -2.08
C ILE A 626 -1.28 3.57 -1.03
N ASN A 627 -0.42 4.56 -1.34
CA ASN A 627 -0.19 5.69 -0.43
C ASN A 627 -1.49 6.47 -0.17
N ALA A 628 -2.29 6.73 -1.19
CA ALA A 628 -3.57 7.44 -1.03
C ALA A 628 -4.53 6.68 -0.11
N ASP A 629 -4.67 5.36 -0.29
CA ASP A 629 -5.52 4.52 0.57
C ASP A 629 -5.02 4.49 2.02
N VAL A 630 -3.72 4.26 2.22
CA VAL A 630 -3.09 4.23 3.55
C VAL A 630 -3.27 5.55 4.29
N GLN A 631 -3.05 6.68 3.63
CA GLN A 631 -3.21 8.00 4.27
C GLN A 631 -4.67 8.30 4.56
N LYS A 632 -5.57 8.04 3.62
CA LYS A 632 -7.01 8.29 3.79
C LYS A 632 -7.58 7.64 5.04
N TYR A 633 -7.21 6.39 5.30
CA TYR A 633 -7.71 5.61 6.43
C TYR A 633 -6.79 5.62 7.66
N ASN A 634 -5.65 6.29 7.57
CA ASN A 634 -4.58 6.21 8.58
C ASN A 634 -4.33 4.77 9.00
N SER A 635 -4.04 3.90 8.03
CA SER A 635 -3.98 2.44 8.18
C SER A 635 -2.67 1.83 7.67
N THR A 636 -2.43 0.58 8.02
CA THR A 636 -1.49 -0.27 7.28
C THR A 636 -2.15 -0.80 6.01
N TYR A 637 -1.36 -1.39 5.11
CA TYR A 637 -1.85 -2.04 3.90
C TYR A 637 -1.70 -3.56 4.03
N ASN A 638 -2.81 -4.28 4.02
CA ASN A 638 -2.86 -5.72 4.32
C ASN A 638 -3.37 -6.50 3.09
N PRO A 639 -2.52 -6.71 2.06
CA PRO A 639 -2.97 -7.33 0.81
C PRO A 639 -2.91 -8.85 0.84
N ALA A 640 -3.68 -9.48 -0.06
CA ALA A 640 -3.38 -10.84 -0.51
C ALA A 640 -1.98 -10.88 -1.15
N TYR A 641 -1.26 -11.98 -0.93
CA TYR A 641 0.03 -12.17 -1.59
C TYR A 641 -0.10 -12.18 -3.12
N ARG A 642 0.78 -11.43 -3.78
CA ARG A 642 1.00 -11.46 -5.22
C ARG A 642 2.51 -11.38 -5.49
N ALA A 643 2.98 -11.96 -6.58
CA ALA A 643 4.42 -12.13 -6.85
C ALA A 643 5.21 -10.80 -6.90
N ASP A 644 4.58 -9.71 -7.32
CA ASP A 644 5.17 -8.36 -7.38
C ASP A 644 5.16 -7.59 -6.04
N LEU A 645 4.60 -8.18 -4.97
CA LEU A 645 4.53 -7.54 -3.65
C LEU A 645 5.92 -7.14 -3.13
N ILE A 646 6.96 -7.95 -3.37
CA ILE A 646 8.32 -7.64 -2.92
C ILE A 646 8.83 -6.34 -3.59
N ASN A 647 8.57 -6.15 -4.87
CA ASN A 647 8.95 -4.91 -5.58
C ASN A 647 8.18 -3.70 -5.04
N LEU A 648 6.93 -3.88 -4.64
CA LEU A 648 6.12 -2.83 -4.01
C LEU A 648 6.62 -2.50 -2.60
N LEU A 649 7.07 -3.47 -1.82
CA LEU A 649 7.73 -3.25 -0.53
C LEU A 649 8.92 -2.31 -0.67
N GLU A 650 9.82 -2.61 -1.61
CA GLU A 650 11.00 -1.77 -1.88
C GLU A 650 10.62 -0.37 -2.38
N THR A 651 9.64 -0.27 -3.27
CA THR A 651 9.18 1.03 -3.80
C THR A 651 8.53 1.92 -2.73
N THR A 652 7.85 1.32 -1.74
CA THR A 652 7.06 2.05 -0.74
C THR A 652 7.74 2.24 0.60
N LYS A 653 8.83 1.51 0.90
CA LYS A 653 9.50 1.54 2.23
C LYS A 653 9.86 2.95 2.70
N HIS A 654 10.27 3.83 1.79
CA HIS A 654 10.62 5.22 2.11
C HIS A 654 9.42 6.13 2.40
N ARG A 655 8.19 5.61 2.29
CA ARG A 655 6.95 6.35 2.53
C ARG A 655 6.28 6.00 3.85
N GLY A 656 6.97 5.25 4.71
CA GLY A 656 6.41 4.80 5.99
C GLY A 656 5.18 3.89 5.82
N ILE A 657 4.98 3.33 4.63
CA ILE A 657 3.90 2.37 4.36
C ILE A 657 4.35 1.00 4.84
N SER A 658 3.60 0.42 5.76
CA SER A 658 3.84 -0.94 6.22
C SER A 658 2.86 -1.93 5.61
N PHE A 659 3.42 -3.01 5.05
CA PHE A 659 2.67 -4.10 4.45
C PHE A 659 2.52 -5.26 5.43
N TRP A 660 1.30 -5.75 5.55
CA TRP A 660 0.91 -6.87 6.42
C TRP A 660 0.16 -7.91 5.60
N PRO A 661 0.85 -8.58 4.64
CA PRO A 661 0.20 -9.51 3.74
C PRO A 661 -0.26 -10.77 4.44
N TRP A 662 -1.28 -11.39 3.85
CA TRP A 662 -1.71 -12.72 4.21
C TRP A 662 -1.23 -13.74 3.17
N ALA A 663 -0.46 -14.75 3.67
CA ALA A 663 0.17 -15.81 2.89
C ALA A 663 -0.42 -17.15 3.32
N LEU A 664 -1.02 -17.85 2.36
CA LEU A 664 -1.75 -19.10 2.64
C LEU A 664 -0.88 -20.36 2.54
N ASN A 665 0.39 -20.24 2.12
CA ASN A 665 1.29 -21.37 2.00
C ASN A 665 2.71 -21.02 2.48
N ASP A 666 3.47 -22.08 2.81
CA ASP A 666 4.81 -21.97 3.38
C ASP A 666 5.84 -21.34 2.41
N GLU A 667 5.73 -21.60 1.11
CA GLU A 667 6.67 -21.05 0.13
C GLU A 667 6.57 -19.52 0.06
N THR A 668 5.35 -18.98 -0.01
CA THR A 668 5.12 -17.52 -0.02
C THR A 668 5.51 -16.90 1.30
N PHE A 669 5.25 -17.57 2.43
CA PHE A 669 5.66 -17.10 3.75
C PHE A 669 7.18 -16.91 3.82
N LYS A 670 7.97 -17.92 3.41
CA LYS A 670 9.45 -17.86 3.41
C LYS A 670 9.99 -16.72 2.57
N LYS A 671 9.44 -16.51 1.37
CA LYS A 671 9.83 -15.39 0.49
C LYS A 671 9.59 -14.04 1.14
N LEU A 672 8.42 -13.84 1.74
CA LEU A 672 8.06 -12.60 2.44
C LEU A 672 8.91 -12.39 3.70
N TYR A 673 9.19 -13.46 4.44
CA TYR A 673 10.02 -13.39 5.66
C TYR A 673 11.43 -12.92 5.34
N ILE A 674 12.08 -13.55 4.33
CA ILE A 674 13.44 -13.17 3.89
C ILE A 674 13.48 -11.76 3.29
N ALA A 675 12.40 -11.32 2.63
CA ALA A 675 12.27 -9.95 2.12
C ALA A 675 12.11 -8.90 3.24
N GLY A 676 11.99 -9.30 4.51
CA GLY A 676 11.88 -8.38 5.64
C GLY A 676 10.51 -7.71 5.77
N THR A 677 9.43 -8.30 5.25
CA THR A 677 8.06 -7.79 5.38
C THR A 677 7.69 -7.44 6.82
N TYR A 678 6.78 -6.52 7.06
CA TYR A 678 6.46 -6.06 8.42
C TYR A 678 5.81 -7.15 9.27
N GLY A 679 4.75 -7.77 8.77
CA GLY A 679 4.09 -8.91 9.40
C GLY A 679 3.45 -9.80 8.36
N ILE A 680 3.28 -11.09 8.67
CA ILE A 680 2.77 -12.10 7.72
C ILE A 680 1.71 -12.93 8.42
N THR A 681 0.49 -12.92 7.89
CA THR A 681 -0.61 -13.74 8.40
C THR A 681 -0.52 -15.15 7.83
N THR A 682 -0.56 -16.18 8.68
CA THR A 682 -0.41 -17.57 8.31
C THR A 682 -1.35 -18.51 9.05
N ASN A 683 -1.80 -19.57 8.39
CA ASN A 683 -2.56 -20.66 9.01
C ASN A 683 -1.70 -21.63 9.83
N SER A 684 -0.37 -21.54 9.70
CA SER A 684 0.58 -22.57 10.14
C SER A 684 1.73 -22.01 10.97
N ALA A 685 1.40 -21.25 12.02
CA ALA A 685 2.40 -20.61 12.89
C ALA A 685 3.44 -21.60 13.47
N GLN A 686 3.07 -22.88 13.68
CA GLN A 686 3.95 -23.94 14.18
C GLN A 686 5.16 -24.18 13.29
N LEU A 687 5.08 -23.92 11.98
CA LEU A 687 6.20 -24.15 11.05
C LEU A 687 7.37 -23.18 11.30
N TYR A 688 7.10 -22.07 11.97
CA TYR A 688 8.06 -20.98 12.16
C TYR A 688 8.47 -20.79 13.62
N ALA A 689 7.94 -21.59 14.54
CA ALA A 689 8.22 -21.50 15.97
C ALA A 689 9.73 -21.59 16.30
N LYS A 690 10.51 -22.32 15.51
CA LYS A 690 11.95 -22.50 15.72
C LYS A 690 12.83 -21.49 14.94
N TYR A 691 12.26 -20.53 14.24
CA TYR A 691 13.05 -19.49 13.56
C TYR A 691 13.85 -18.69 14.60
N ILE A 692 15.13 -18.45 14.32
CA ILE A 692 15.98 -17.65 15.23
C ILE A 692 15.71 -16.17 14.97
N VAL A 693 15.24 -15.47 15.99
CA VAL A 693 14.75 -14.09 15.88
C VAL A 693 15.59 -13.07 16.61
N ASP A 694 16.48 -13.53 17.53
CA ASP A 694 17.36 -12.64 18.26
C ASP A 694 18.66 -13.32 18.69
N ILE A 695 19.70 -12.50 18.94
CA ILE A 695 20.98 -12.90 19.47
C ILE A 695 21.25 -12.10 20.76
N GLN A 696 21.21 -12.77 21.91
CA GLN A 696 21.59 -12.21 23.19
C GLN A 696 23.05 -12.49 23.44
N ALA A 697 23.88 -11.47 23.26
CA ALA A 697 25.33 -11.53 23.42
C ALA A 697 25.83 -10.62 24.57
N PRO A 698 27.00 -10.90 25.20
CA PRO A 698 27.58 -10.01 26.16
C PRO A 698 27.98 -8.67 25.53
N LYS A 699 27.78 -7.56 26.25
CA LYS A 699 28.13 -6.22 25.76
C LYS A 699 29.65 -6.01 25.58
N ASN A 700 30.48 -6.76 26.36
CA ASN A 700 31.92 -6.65 26.32
C ASN A 700 32.54 -8.04 26.36
N VAL A 701 33.64 -8.24 25.63
CA VAL A 701 34.42 -9.48 25.62
C VAL A 701 35.93 -9.14 25.64
N LYS A 702 36.73 -9.96 26.33
CA LYS A 702 38.20 -9.86 26.33
C LYS A 702 38.77 -10.98 25.49
N VAL A 703 39.70 -10.67 24.59
CA VAL A 703 40.38 -11.63 23.71
C VAL A 703 41.89 -11.36 23.75
N LYS A 704 42.71 -12.37 23.49
CA LYS A 704 44.12 -12.19 23.27
C LYS A 704 44.41 -11.84 21.83
N ALA A 705 45.40 -10.97 21.57
CA ALA A 705 45.86 -10.72 20.20
C ALA A 705 46.25 -12.03 19.51
N GLU A 706 46.05 -12.09 18.20
CA GLU A 706 46.30 -13.22 17.30
C GLU A 706 45.50 -14.51 17.58
N GLN A 707 44.60 -14.48 18.59
CA GLN A 707 43.68 -15.61 18.84
C GLN A 707 42.32 -15.39 18.18
N PRO A 708 41.68 -16.47 17.71
CA PRO A 708 40.32 -16.39 17.18
C PRO A 708 39.31 -15.83 18.20
N VAL A 709 38.48 -14.92 17.78
CA VAL A 709 37.36 -14.43 18.59
C VAL A 709 36.25 -15.48 18.57
N LEU A 710 35.98 -16.04 19.74
CA LEU A 710 34.88 -16.96 19.97
C LEU A 710 33.92 -16.34 20.99
N LEU A 711 32.63 -16.26 20.61
CA LEU A 711 31.62 -15.64 21.43
C LEU A 711 30.53 -16.62 21.81
N ASN A 712 30.32 -16.85 23.08
CA ASN A 712 29.16 -17.58 23.58
C ASN A 712 27.96 -16.60 23.67
N ALA A 713 26.89 -16.93 23.00
CA ALA A 713 25.64 -16.15 22.95
C ALA A 713 24.43 -17.06 23.11
N GLN A 714 23.28 -16.47 23.39
CA GLN A 714 22.01 -17.17 23.35
C GLN A 714 21.27 -16.77 22.07
N LEU A 715 20.93 -17.75 21.24
CA LEU A 715 20.00 -17.60 20.13
C LEU A 715 18.58 -17.76 20.67
N VAL A 716 17.72 -16.81 20.36
CA VAL A 716 16.31 -16.84 20.77
C VAL A 716 15.47 -17.31 19.62
N GLN A 717 14.70 -18.37 19.81
CA GLN A 717 13.72 -18.87 18.86
C GLN A 717 12.43 -18.03 18.91
N GLN A 718 11.61 -18.13 17.87
CA GLN A 718 10.32 -17.43 17.79
C GLN A 718 9.38 -17.82 18.93
N ASP A 719 9.39 -19.09 19.36
CA ASP A 719 8.62 -19.61 20.52
C ASP A 719 9.21 -19.23 21.88
N GLY A 720 10.28 -18.42 21.90
CA GLY A 720 10.97 -17.97 23.12
C GLY A 720 12.01 -18.92 23.67
N VAL A 721 12.20 -20.10 23.08
CA VAL A 721 13.26 -21.05 23.50
C VAL A 721 14.63 -20.42 23.24
N LYS A 722 15.56 -20.55 24.21
CA LYS A 722 16.92 -20.03 24.13
C LYS A 722 17.92 -21.17 23.96
N LEU A 723 18.78 -21.04 22.96
CA LEU A 723 19.81 -22.02 22.63
C LEU A 723 21.19 -21.40 22.86
N ASN A 724 22.04 -22.02 23.65
CA ASN A 724 23.43 -21.57 23.81
C ASN A 724 24.21 -21.94 22.54
N GLN A 725 24.87 -20.96 21.96
CA GLN A 725 25.62 -21.12 20.70
C GLN A 725 26.94 -20.36 20.78
N GLN A 726 28.03 -20.99 20.35
CA GLN A 726 29.27 -20.28 20.07
C GLN A 726 29.22 -19.68 18.67
N LEU A 727 29.43 -18.38 18.57
CA LEU A 727 29.38 -17.63 17.30
C LEU A 727 30.80 -17.28 16.85
N SER A 728 31.04 -17.40 15.53
CA SER A 728 32.29 -17.06 14.86
C SER A 728 32.11 -16.12 13.67
N ASN A 729 30.85 -15.82 13.28
CA ASN A 729 30.56 -14.87 12.19
C ASN A 729 30.39 -13.46 12.77
N PHE A 730 31.19 -12.50 12.27
CA PHE A 730 31.19 -11.13 12.78
C PHE A 730 31.20 -10.11 11.65
N VAL A 731 30.52 -8.98 11.85
CA VAL A 731 30.77 -7.73 11.16
C VAL A 731 31.65 -6.86 12.06
N VAL A 732 32.83 -6.49 11.57
CA VAL A 732 33.75 -5.61 12.30
C VAL A 732 33.49 -4.18 11.91
N LEU A 733 33.14 -3.32 12.87
CA LEU A 733 32.82 -1.93 12.61
C LEU A 733 34.09 -1.09 12.36
N SER A 734 33.96 -0.07 11.51
CA SER A 734 35.04 0.87 11.18
C SER A 734 35.62 1.53 12.45
N GLY A 735 36.92 1.81 12.43
CA GLY A 735 37.64 2.37 13.59
C GLY A 735 38.05 1.33 14.64
N SER A 736 37.77 0.05 14.40
CA SER A 736 38.26 -1.06 15.22
C SER A 736 39.76 -1.32 15.00
N ALA A 737 40.41 -2.01 15.97
CA ALA A 737 41.77 -2.47 15.85
C ALA A 737 41.99 -3.33 14.59
N LYS A 738 43.24 -3.38 14.13
CA LYS A 738 43.59 -4.15 12.93
C LYS A 738 43.22 -5.62 13.07
N HIS A 739 42.50 -6.15 12.12
CA HIS A 739 41.91 -7.49 12.18
C HIS A 739 42.09 -8.25 10.88
N GLU A 740 41.97 -9.57 10.98
CA GLU A 740 41.98 -10.49 9.85
C GLU A 740 40.83 -11.49 10.03
N ILE A 741 40.18 -11.88 8.91
CA ILE A 741 39.22 -12.96 8.88
C ILE A 741 39.78 -14.08 8.00
N LYS A 742 40.23 -15.19 8.62
CA LYS A 742 40.72 -16.38 7.97
C LYS A 742 39.76 -17.54 8.19
N ASN A 743 39.33 -18.21 7.12
CA ASN A 743 38.43 -19.36 7.20
C ASN A 743 37.16 -19.09 8.04
N GLY A 744 36.63 -17.84 7.97
CA GLY A 744 35.48 -17.41 8.76
C GLY A 744 35.75 -17.09 10.23
N GLN A 745 37.01 -17.15 10.68
CA GLN A 745 37.41 -16.81 12.04
C GLN A 745 38.05 -15.42 12.11
N LEU A 746 37.51 -14.58 12.98
CA LEU A 746 38.01 -13.22 13.26
C LEU A 746 39.17 -13.31 14.28
N SER A 747 40.27 -12.63 14.00
CA SER A 747 41.36 -12.36 14.94
C SER A 747 41.85 -10.93 14.86
N PHE A 748 42.46 -10.39 15.89
CA PHE A 748 43.07 -9.06 15.95
C PHE A 748 44.57 -9.18 16.10
N SER A 749 45.33 -8.44 15.30
CA SER A 749 46.79 -8.52 15.24
C SER A 749 47.46 -7.63 16.28
N GLU A 750 46.75 -6.71 16.94
CA GLU A 750 47.32 -5.77 17.91
C GLU A 750 46.38 -5.52 19.09
N LYS A 751 46.96 -5.13 20.23
CA LYS A 751 46.21 -4.74 21.42
C LYS A 751 45.40 -3.49 21.16
N GLY A 752 44.20 -3.40 21.77
CA GLY A 752 43.36 -2.25 21.62
C GLY A 752 41.88 -2.53 21.88
N THR A 753 41.06 -1.75 21.21
CA THR A 753 39.59 -1.91 21.28
C THR A 753 39.04 -2.07 19.88
N ALA A 754 38.10 -2.99 19.72
CA ALA A 754 37.33 -3.14 18.52
C ALA A 754 35.83 -3.20 18.85
N TYR A 755 34.99 -2.95 17.86
CA TYR A 755 33.54 -3.11 17.97
C TYR A 755 33.06 -4.06 16.88
N VAL A 756 32.28 -5.04 17.28
CA VAL A 756 31.78 -6.07 16.36
C VAL A 756 30.28 -6.32 16.56
N LEU A 757 29.61 -6.82 15.50
CA LEU A 757 28.29 -7.42 15.58
C LEU A 757 28.46 -8.92 15.41
N ALA A 758 27.95 -9.73 16.33
CA ALA A 758 27.92 -11.17 16.19
C ALA A 758 26.73 -11.57 15.30
N GLY A 759 27.00 -12.35 14.27
CA GLY A 759 26.03 -12.76 13.28
C GLY A 759 25.67 -14.24 13.37
N TYR A 760 24.44 -14.57 13.04
CA TYR A 760 23.97 -15.93 12.89
C TYR A 760 23.21 -16.09 11.57
N LYS A 761 23.66 -17.09 10.77
CA LYS A 761 22.97 -17.49 9.54
C LYS A 761 22.00 -18.62 9.85
N TYR A 762 20.71 -18.35 9.75
CA TYR A 762 19.66 -19.35 9.88
C TYR A 762 19.30 -19.93 8.53
N GLN A 763 19.53 -21.24 8.33
CA GLN A 763 19.15 -21.95 7.12
C GLN A 763 17.73 -22.46 7.27
N ILE A 764 16.80 -21.95 6.45
CA ILE A 764 15.39 -22.36 6.43
C ILE A 764 15.26 -23.70 5.69
N ASP A 765 15.85 -23.79 4.49
CA ASP A 765 15.91 -24.98 3.64
C ASP A 765 17.13 -24.90 2.72
N ALA A 766 17.28 -25.81 1.78
CA ALA A 766 18.47 -25.90 0.92
C ALA A 766 18.79 -24.61 0.14
N GLN A 767 17.78 -23.78 -0.16
CA GLN A 767 17.91 -22.57 -0.98
C GLN A 767 17.70 -21.28 -0.19
N ASN A 768 16.96 -21.32 0.92
CA ASN A 768 16.49 -20.16 1.65
C ASN A 768 17.19 -20.00 2.99
N TYR A 769 17.72 -18.83 3.24
CA TYR A 769 18.34 -18.46 4.51
C TYR A 769 18.18 -16.97 4.78
N TYR A 770 18.30 -16.55 6.03
CA TYR A 770 18.48 -15.17 6.43
C TYR A 770 19.60 -15.06 7.48
N GLN A 771 20.04 -13.84 7.73
CA GLN A 771 21.05 -13.52 8.75
C GLN A 771 20.52 -12.47 9.71
N ILE A 772 20.83 -12.62 10.98
CA ILE A 772 20.53 -11.66 12.04
C ILE A 772 21.80 -11.32 12.78
N PHE A 773 21.81 -10.16 13.43
CA PHE A 773 22.97 -9.63 14.15
C PHE A 773 22.61 -9.20 15.57
N SER A 774 23.58 -9.33 16.48
CA SER A 774 23.48 -8.81 17.85
C SER A 774 23.53 -7.27 17.87
N ALA A 775 23.25 -6.68 19.01
CA ALA A 775 23.70 -5.34 19.33
C ALA A 775 25.24 -5.26 19.31
N PRO A 776 25.83 -4.05 19.17
CA PRO A 776 27.30 -3.87 19.17
C PRO A 776 27.96 -4.42 20.41
N ILE A 777 29.07 -5.12 20.21
CA ILE A 777 29.90 -5.75 21.27
C ILE A 777 31.26 -5.07 21.27
N LYS A 778 31.70 -4.60 22.44
CA LYS A 778 33.05 -4.08 22.63
C LYS A 778 34.03 -5.24 22.89
N VAL A 779 35.02 -5.37 22.00
CA VAL A 779 36.12 -6.34 22.14
C VAL A 779 37.34 -5.64 22.71
N ILE A 780 37.83 -6.08 23.87
CA ILE A 780 39.06 -5.59 24.50
C ILE A 780 40.15 -6.59 24.17
N ILE A 781 41.15 -6.19 23.38
CA ILE A 781 42.24 -7.01 22.90
C ILE A 781 43.44 -6.79 23.82
N GLN A 782 43.93 -7.90 24.45
CA GLN A 782 45.01 -7.92 25.46
C GLN A 782 46.29 -8.48 24.90
#